data_40a1fb6bb8f04a7a5c0cfb6ea1029bb2
#
_entry.id   40a1fb6bb8f04a7a5c0cfb6ea1029bb2
#
_cell.length_a   1.000
_cell.length_b   1.000
_cell.length_c   1.000
_cell.angle_alpha   90.00
_cell.angle_beta   90.00
_cell.angle_gamma   90.00
#
_symmetry.space_group_name_H-M   'P 1'
#
loop_
_entity.id
_entity.type
_entity.pdbx_description
1 polymer ?
#
loop_
_entity_poly.entity_id
_entity_poly.type
_entity_poly.pdbx_seq_one_letter_code
_entity_poly.pdbx_strand_id
1 'polypeptide(L)'
;MKILLLTPPMVQVNTPYPATAYLTGFLRAHARDRGVVAVQDDPALALVLRLLSREGLAAVRDELARRLPRGRARGAARPPPSVAFFLAESERYLATVDAVVRFLQGGDPSLALRIAGRAFLPEGPRFAVLRDGGAGPGEAGDGGDPADETLAWAFGALGLVDRAKYLASLYVDDLADVVRDGIDARFELSRYGESLAASAASFDGLRAALEAPPSLVDGWLDEIAIDLVARHAPDLVALTVPFPGNVYGAFRIARAVKKVRPATVVALGGGYVNTELRELADPRVFDDVDFITLDDGEAPMLALIDHLRGGRDPKAPLLRTMLRDGGRVVLRSDPTLHDVPHARTGTPTYDGLPLPRYLSLVEMLNPMHRLWSDGRWNKLTVAHGCYWKKCTFCDVSLDYIGRYDPLSADALVDRIEALVAETGQTGFHFVDEAAPPAGLRALAERLIARNVTITWWGNIRFEKTFTPALCELLARSGCVAVSGGLEVASDRLLTLMKKGVTVAQVARVARAFTDAGVMVHAYLMYGFPTETEQETIDALERVRQLFEEGCLQSAFWHRFAATAHSPIGLAPKVYGIRLREPASAAPRFARNELPFEDPVGCDHERLGRGLRKAVYNFMHGIGLDADVRSWFAEGAPRKGAARRRLPAPKVPRDLIRTALSRA
;
A
#
# COMPACT_ATOMS: atom_id res chain seq x y z
N MET A 1 -14.78 -26.69 -14.21
CA MET A 1 -15.05 -25.63 -13.23
C MET A 1 -14.23 -24.41 -13.61
N LYS A 2 -14.88 -23.25 -13.75
CA LYS A 2 -14.20 -21.99 -14.09
C LYS A 2 -14.10 -21.09 -12.85
N ILE A 3 -12.89 -20.63 -12.58
CA ILE A 3 -12.57 -19.78 -11.42
C ILE A 3 -12.14 -18.42 -11.94
N LEU A 4 -12.78 -17.37 -11.46
CA LEU A 4 -12.43 -15.98 -11.74
C LEU A 4 -11.78 -15.36 -10.50
N LEU A 5 -10.51 -14.97 -10.63
CA LEU A 5 -9.74 -14.33 -9.55
C LEU A 5 -9.74 -12.82 -9.75
N LEU A 6 -10.10 -12.07 -8.72
CA LEU A 6 -10.25 -10.61 -8.78
C LEU A 6 -9.58 -9.94 -7.57
N THR A 7 -9.03 -8.76 -7.79
CA THR A 7 -8.67 -7.82 -6.71
C THR A 7 -9.73 -6.71 -6.67
N PRO A 8 -10.53 -6.61 -5.60
CA PRO A 8 -11.56 -5.57 -5.48
C PRO A 8 -10.95 -4.17 -5.39
N PRO A 9 -11.67 -3.10 -5.81
CA PRO A 9 -11.21 -1.73 -5.63
C PRO A 9 -11.17 -1.33 -4.14
N MET A 10 -10.29 -0.39 -3.71
CA MET A 10 -9.28 0.25 -4.56
C MET A 10 -7.90 -0.23 -4.14
N VAL A 11 -7.03 -0.34 -5.13
CA VAL A 11 -5.60 -0.58 -4.97
C VAL A 11 -4.82 0.40 -5.84
N GLN A 12 -3.51 0.49 -5.65
CA GLN A 12 -2.65 1.26 -6.56
C GLN A 12 -2.82 0.77 -8.01
N VAL A 13 -2.89 1.70 -8.95
CA VAL A 13 -3.21 1.42 -10.35
C VAL A 13 -2.01 1.49 -11.29
N ASN A 14 -0.79 1.46 -10.75
CA ASN A 14 0.44 1.45 -11.56
C ASN A 14 0.87 0.04 -11.99
N THR A 15 0.48 -0.98 -11.24
CA THR A 15 0.83 -2.39 -11.49
C THR A 15 -0.22 -3.30 -10.84
N PRO A 16 -0.48 -4.50 -11.36
CA PRO A 16 -1.40 -5.45 -10.75
C PRO A 16 -1.04 -5.80 -9.31
N TYR A 17 -2.04 -6.01 -8.47
CA TYR A 17 -1.81 -6.63 -7.18
C TYR A 17 -1.38 -8.10 -7.38
N PRO A 18 -0.32 -8.61 -6.71
CA PRO A 18 0.32 -9.86 -7.11
C PRO A 18 -0.50 -11.13 -6.88
N ALA A 19 -1.43 -11.14 -5.91
CA ALA A 19 -2.07 -12.37 -5.46
C ALA A 19 -2.86 -13.09 -6.56
N THR A 20 -3.57 -12.36 -7.44
CA THR A 20 -4.30 -13.01 -8.55
C THR A 20 -3.34 -13.66 -9.53
N ALA A 21 -2.19 -13.04 -9.82
CA ALA A 21 -1.17 -13.60 -10.71
C ALA A 21 -0.57 -14.88 -10.11
N TYR A 22 -0.25 -14.90 -8.80
CA TYR A 22 0.25 -16.07 -8.09
C TYR A 22 -0.77 -17.23 -8.11
N LEU A 23 -2.00 -16.96 -7.68
CA LEU A 23 -3.05 -17.99 -7.64
C LEU A 23 -3.44 -18.49 -9.04
N THR A 24 -3.46 -17.62 -10.05
CA THR A 24 -3.74 -18.04 -11.44
C THR A 24 -2.64 -18.97 -11.95
N GLY A 25 -1.37 -18.61 -11.76
CA GLY A 25 -0.23 -19.45 -12.13
C GLY A 25 -0.27 -20.80 -11.41
N PHE A 26 -0.50 -20.77 -10.10
CA PHE A 26 -0.62 -21.96 -9.27
C PHE A 26 -1.76 -22.88 -9.74
N LEU A 27 -2.96 -22.37 -9.92
CA LEU A 27 -4.11 -23.17 -10.33
C LEU A 27 -3.95 -23.75 -11.74
N ARG A 28 -3.34 -23.02 -12.66
CA ARG A 28 -3.01 -23.53 -14.00
C ARG A 28 -2.00 -24.69 -13.95
N ALA A 29 -1.07 -24.64 -13.01
CA ALA A 29 -0.08 -25.71 -12.83
C ALA A 29 -0.64 -26.93 -12.07
N HIS A 30 -1.48 -26.72 -11.04
CA HIS A 30 -1.84 -27.77 -10.08
C HIS A 30 -3.31 -28.24 -10.12
N ALA A 31 -4.20 -27.51 -10.81
CA ALA A 31 -5.63 -27.85 -10.87
C ALA A 31 -6.14 -28.15 -12.30
N ARG A 32 -5.25 -28.13 -13.29
CA ARG A 32 -5.62 -28.44 -14.68
C ARG A 32 -6.22 -29.84 -14.83
N ASP A 33 -5.60 -30.82 -14.22
CA ASP A 33 -6.07 -32.23 -14.26
C ASP A 33 -7.40 -32.42 -13.53
N ARG A 34 -7.77 -31.47 -12.66
CA ARG A 34 -9.09 -31.39 -12.04
C ARG A 34 -10.14 -30.73 -12.96
N GLY A 35 -9.80 -30.42 -14.22
CA GLY A 35 -10.69 -29.71 -15.15
C GLY A 35 -11.00 -28.28 -14.69
N VAL A 36 -10.06 -27.62 -14.01
CA VAL A 36 -10.18 -26.23 -13.59
C VAL A 36 -9.60 -25.30 -14.66
N VAL A 37 -10.35 -24.22 -14.96
CA VAL A 37 -9.90 -23.10 -15.80
C VAL A 37 -9.83 -21.87 -14.92
N ALA A 38 -8.62 -21.41 -14.61
CA ALA A 38 -8.37 -20.21 -13.83
C ALA A 38 -8.16 -19.01 -14.77
N VAL A 39 -8.95 -17.95 -14.54
CA VAL A 39 -8.89 -16.65 -15.23
C VAL A 39 -8.84 -15.54 -14.20
N GLN A 40 -8.26 -14.40 -14.56
CA GLN A 40 -8.16 -13.23 -13.69
C GLN A 40 -8.54 -11.96 -14.42
N ASP A 41 -8.97 -10.94 -13.67
CA ASP A 41 -9.28 -9.61 -14.19
C ASP A 41 -9.06 -8.57 -13.07
N ASP A 42 -9.06 -7.28 -13.42
CA ASP A 42 -8.82 -6.19 -12.48
C ASP A 42 -9.99 -5.18 -12.50
N PRO A 43 -11.01 -5.37 -11.65
CA PRO A 43 -12.13 -4.45 -11.54
C PRO A 43 -11.73 -3.10 -10.91
N ALA A 44 -10.63 -3.02 -10.15
CA ALA A 44 -10.14 -1.77 -9.59
C ALA A 44 -9.62 -0.85 -10.69
N LEU A 45 -8.77 -1.37 -11.57
CA LEU A 45 -8.30 -0.64 -12.74
C LEU A 45 -9.47 -0.26 -13.68
N ALA A 46 -10.40 -1.19 -13.91
CA ALA A 46 -11.56 -0.92 -14.74
C ALA A 46 -12.42 0.23 -14.21
N LEU A 47 -12.63 0.31 -12.88
CA LEU A 47 -13.37 1.38 -12.23
C LEU A 47 -12.66 2.73 -12.37
N VAL A 48 -11.34 2.78 -12.13
CA VAL A 48 -10.55 4.01 -12.28
C VAL A 48 -10.56 4.50 -13.72
N LEU A 49 -10.36 3.61 -14.69
CA LEU A 49 -10.38 3.98 -16.12
C LEU A 49 -11.76 4.43 -16.60
N ARG A 50 -12.84 3.89 -16.01
CA ARG A 50 -14.19 4.38 -16.27
C ARG A 50 -14.40 5.78 -15.72
N LEU A 51 -13.94 6.05 -14.49
CA LEU A 51 -13.98 7.38 -13.91
C LEU A 51 -13.15 8.37 -14.75
N LEU A 52 -11.91 8.00 -15.10
CA LEU A 52 -10.97 8.81 -15.85
C LEU A 52 -11.20 8.67 -17.38
N SER A 53 -12.45 8.78 -17.83
CA SER A 53 -12.84 8.85 -19.22
C SER A 53 -13.75 10.06 -19.46
N ARG A 54 -13.86 10.50 -20.70
CA ARG A 54 -14.77 11.59 -21.07
C ARG A 54 -16.21 11.30 -20.65
N GLU A 55 -16.67 10.07 -20.89
CA GLU A 55 -18.01 9.62 -20.51
C GLU A 55 -18.19 9.57 -19.00
N GLY A 56 -17.19 9.08 -18.27
CA GLY A 56 -17.19 9.03 -16.80
C GLY A 56 -17.26 10.43 -16.19
N LEU A 57 -16.41 11.36 -16.65
CA LEU A 57 -16.44 12.74 -16.17
C LEU A 57 -17.72 13.48 -16.54
N ALA A 58 -18.31 13.22 -17.72
CA ALA A 58 -19.61 13.76 -18.07
C ALA A 58 -20.70 13.28 -17.09
N ALA A 59 -20.70 11.98 -16.75
CA ALA A 59 -21.63 11.43 -15.76
C ALA A 59 -21.42 12.02 -14.36
N VAL A 60 -20.16 12.25 -13.93
CA VAL A 60 -19.85 12.95 -12.68
C VAL A 60 -20.41 14.38 -12.69
N ARG A 61 -20.17 15.14 -13.77
CA ARG A 61 -20.71 16.50 -13.93
C ARG A 61 -22.23 16.52 -13.81
N ASP A 62 -22.90 15.62 -14.52
CA ASP A 62 -24.36 15.55 -14.57
C ASP A 62 -24.96 15.13 -13.22
N GLU A 63 -24.28 14.24 -12.48
CA GLU A 63 -24.65 13.85 -11.12
C GLU A 63 -24.50 15.04 -10.14
N LEU A 64 -23.38 15.76 -10.21
CA LEU A 64 -23.16 16.97 -9.40
C LEU A 64 -24.21 18.03 -9.69
N ALA A 65 -24.56 18.24 -10.97
CA ALA A 65 -25.61 19.19 -11.36
C ALA A 65 -27.00 18.81 -10.81
N ARG A 66 -27.28 17.51 -10.66
CA ARG A 66 -28.53 17.02 -10.03
C ARG A 66 -28.56 17.22 -8.51
N ARG A 67 -27.43 17.07 -7.84
CA ARG A 67 -27.30 17.19 -6.37
C ARG A 67 -27.26 18.65 -5.88
N LEU A 68 -26.77 19.56 -6.71
CA LEU A 68 -26.68 20.95 -6.32
C LEU A 68 -28.05 21.63 -6.38
N PRO A 69 -28.41 22.47 -5.38
CA PRO A 69 -29.69 23.17 -5.37
C PRO A 69 -29.83 24.07 -6.61
N ARG A 70 -30.94 23.94 -7.32
CA ARG A 70 -31.31 24.82 -8.41
C ARG A 70 -31.69 26.19 -7.84
N GLY A 71 -30.83 27.19 -7.96
CA GLY A 71 -31.05 28.56 -7.54
C GLY A 71 -30.24 28.99 -6.30
N ARG A 72 -29.98 30.30 -6.17
CA ARG A 72 -29.35 30.91 -5.00
C ARG A 72 -30.36 30.95 -3.83
N ALA A 73 -30.62 29.82 -3.20
CA ALA A 73 -31.29 29.84 -1.91
C ALA A 73 -30.40 30.60 -0.92
N ARG A 74 -30.92 31.67 -0.29
CA ARG A 74 -30.21 32.37 0.79
C ARG A 74 -29.88 31.36 1.89
N GLY A 75 -28.55 31.10 2.10
CA GLY A 75 -28.08 30.16 3.11
C GLY A 75 -27.65 28.78 2.61
N ALA A 76 -27.69 28.49 1.29
CA ALA A 76 -27.13 27.25 0.76
C ALA A 76 -25.61 27.23 0.98
N ALA A 77 -25.08 26.12 1.53
CA ALA A 77 -23.65 25.92 1.69
C ALA A 77 -22.95 25.98 0.32
N ARG A 78 -21.79 26.63 0.28
CA ARG A 78 -20.97 26.65 -0.94
C ARG A 78 -20.46 25.23 -1.22
N PRO A 79 -20.43 24.80 -2.50
CA PRO A 79 -19.83 23.51 -2.83
C PRO A 79 -18.35 23.49 -2.42
N PRO A 80 -17.80 22.31 -2.11
CA PRO A 80 -16.37 22.15 -1.85
C PRO A 80 -15.52 22.76 -2.98
N PRO A 81 -14.31 23.26 -2.69
CA PRO A 81 -13.46 23.89 -3.71
C PRO A 81 -13.18 22.99 -4.92
N SER A 82 -12.95 21.66 -4.69
CA SER A 82 -12.78 20.65 -5.73
C SER A 82 -13.98 20.60 -6.69
N VAL A 83 -15.18 20.51 -6.14
CA VAL A 83 -16.43 20.46 -6.90
C VAL A 83 -16.70 21.78 -7.63
N ALA A 84 -16.49 22.92 -6.97
CA ALA A 84 -16.71 24.23 -7.57
C ALA A 84 -15.78 24.47 -8.77
N PHE A 85 -14.50 24.11 -8.62
CA PHE A 85 -13.50 24.24 -9.68
C PHE A 85 -13.81 23.29 -10.85
N PHE A 86 -14.11 22.03 -10.56
CA PHE A 86 -14.46 21.05 -11.61
C PHE A 86 -15.66 21.50 -12.45
N LEU A 87 -16.71 21.99 -11.81
CA LEU A 87 -17.91 22.47 -12.54
C LEU A 87 -17.60 23.69 -13.41
N ALA A 88 -16.74 24.59 -12.96
CA ALA A 88 -16.31 25.77 -13.74
C ALA A 88 -15.46 25.38 -14.95
N GLU A 89 -14.59 24.38 -14.81
CA GLU A 89 -13.63 23.93 -15.83
C GLU A 89 -14.01 22.61 -16.51
N SER A 90 -15.26 22.16 -16.36
CA SER A 90 -15.69 20.80 -16.76
C SER A 90 -15.40 20.49 -18.22
N GLU A 91 -15.60 21.43 -19.14
CA GLU A 91 -15.33 21.22 -20.57
C GLU A 91 -13.84 20.99 -20.85
N ARG A 92 -12.96 21.66 -20.09
CA ARG A 92 -11.51 21.42 -20.21
C ARG A 92 -11.10 20.05 -19.65
N TYR A 93 -11.70 19.62 -18.53
CA TYR A 93 -11.48 18.27 -18.00
C TYR A 93 -11.94 17.21 -19.01
N LEU A 94 -13.14 17.37 -19.57
CA LEU A 94 -13.70 16.47 -20.60
C LEU A 94 -12.85 16.43 -21.88
N ALA A 95 -12.22 17.54 -22.25
CA ALA A 95 -11.38 17.63 -23.44
C ALA A 95 -9.98 17.03 -23.25
N THR A 96 -9.49 16.90 -22.00
CA THR A 96 -8.09 16.51 -21.71
C THR A 96 -7.93 15.11 -21.12
N VAL A 97 -8.94 14.56 -20.44
CA VAL A 97 -8.82 13.36 -19.62
C VAL A 97 -8.31 12.14 -20.41
N ASP A 98 -8.84 11.86 -21.59
CA ASP A 98 -8.45 10.68 -22.38
C ASP A 98 -6.98 10.78 -22.84
N ALA A 99 -6.50 11.99 -23.15
CA ALA A 99 -5.12 12.23 -23.51
C ALA A 99 -4.18 12.06 -22.29
N VAL A 100 -4.60 12.55 -21.12
CA VAL A 100 -3.86 12.40 -19.86
C VAL A 100 -3.74 10.92 -19.48
N VAL A 101 -4.84 10.17 -19.52
CA VAL A 101 -4.84 8.73 -19.24
C VAL A 101 -3.89 7.99 -20.18
N ARG A 102 -3.96 8.25 -21.48
CA ARG A 102 -3.06 7.64 -22.47
C ARG A 102 -1.58 7.98 -22.18
N PHE A 103 -1.29 9.21 -21.80
CA PHE A 103 0.05 9.64 -21.40
C PHE A 103 0.53 8.88 -20.15
N LEU A 104 -0.30 8.77 -19.11
CA LEU A 104 0.01 8.02 -17.89
C LEU A 104 0.14 6.51 -18.12
N GLN A 105 -0.44 5.98 -19.17
CA GLN A 105 -0.26 4.60 -19.64
C GLN A 105 1.04 4.38 -20.42
N GLY A 106 1.82 5.45 -20.64
CA GLY A 106 3.07 5.40 -21.40
C GLY A 106 2.90 5.58 -22.92
N GLY A 107 1.68 5.88 -23.38
CA GLY A 107 1.41 6.31 -24.75
C GLY A 107 1.64 7.82 -24.91
N ASP A 108 1.86 8.26 -26.16
CA ASP A 108 2.01 9.67 -26.51
C ASP A 108 3.00 10.48 -25.63
N PRO A 109 4.30 10.13 -25.63
CA PRO A 109 5.31 10.82 -24.82
C PRO A 109 5.48 12.28 -25.19
N SER A 110 5.09 12.70 -26.40
CA SER A 110 5.15 14.09 -26.85
C SER A 110 4.21 15.01 -26.06
N LEU A 111 3.15 14.46 -25.46
CA LEU A 111 2.20 15.21 -24.62
C LEU A 111 2.89 15.78 -23.37
N ALA A 112 4.01 15.21 -22.93
CA ALA A 112 4.81 15.71 -21.82
C ALA A 112 5.18 17.19 -22.00
N LEU A 113 5.51 17.64 -23.22
CA LEU A 113 5.84 19.04 -23.53
C LEU A 113 4.67 19.98 -23.22
N ARG A 114 3.45 19.58 -23.57
CA ARG A 114 2.25 20.39 -23.33
C ARG A 114 1.84 20.42 -21.85
N ILE A 115 1.94 19.27 -21.17
CA ILE A 115 1.62 19.18 -19.75
C ILE A 115 2.64 19.96 -18.93
N ALA A 116 3.94 19.77 -19.17
CA ALA A 116 5.01 20.50 -18.46
C ALA A 116 4.95 22.02 -18.65
N GLY A 117 4.42 22.48 -19.78
CA GLY A 117 4.17 23.92 -20.05
C GLY A 117 2.98 24.51 -19.32
N ARG A 118 2.24 23.74 -18.49
CA ARG A 118 1.16 24.15 -17.59
C ARG A 118 -0.06 24.83 -18.21
N ALA A 119 -0.13 24.94 -19.52
CA ALA A 119 -1.27 25.54 -20.23
C ALA A 119 -2.32 24.51 -20.68
N PHE A 120 -2.01 23.22 -20.61
CA PHE A 120 -2.84 22.16 -21.15
C PHE A 120 -3.89 21.67 -20.16
N LEU A 121 -3.49 21.38 -18.92
CA LEU A 121 -4.39 20.86 -17.88
C LEU A 121 -5.17 21.99 -17.19
N PRO A 122 -6.42 21.76 -16.78
CA PRO A 122 -7.01 22.55 -15.70
C PRO A 122 -6.26 22.27 -14.40
N GLU A 123 -5.83 23.32 -13.70
CA GLU A 123 -5.07 23.23 -12.46
C GLU A 123 -5.96 23.54 -11.27
N GLY A 124 -6.52 22.49 -10.66
CA GLY A 124 -7.43 22.58 -9.54
C GLY A 124 -6.74 22.79 -8.17
N PRO A 125 -7.46 22.55 -7.07
CA PRO A 125 -6.94 22.80 -5.71
C PRO A 125 -5.66 22.03 -5.37
N ARG A 126 -5.44 20.84 -5.92
CA ARG A 126 -4.21 20.05 -5.68
C ARG A 126 -2.95 20.75 -6.20
N PHE A 127 -3.07 21.59 -7.20
CA PHE A 127 -1.97 22.39 -7.73
C PHE A 127 -1.56 23.56 -6.81
N ALA A 128 -2.29 23.82 -5.73
CA ALA A 128 -1.90 24.82 -4.73
C ALA A 128 -0.51 24.51 -4.12
N VAL A 129 -0.16 23.24 -3.98
CA VAL A 129 1.17 22.82 -3.51
C VAL A 129 2.32 23.41 -4.33
N LEU A 130 2.09 23.69 -5.61
CA LEU A 130 3.07 24.29 -6.50
C LEU A 130 3.10 25.81 -6.41
N ARG A 131 2.00 26.44 -5.97
CA ARG A 131 1.87 27.90 -5.84
C ARG A 131 2.35 28.40 -4.49
N ASP A 132 2.10 27.64 -3.43
CA ASP A 132 2.46 28.00 -2.06
C ASP A 132 3.94 27.73 -1.75
N GLY A 133 4.72 27.36 -2.77
CA GLY A 133 6.11 26.95 -2.70
C GLY A 133 6.26 26.00 -1.55
N GLY A 134 6.58 24.75 -1.69
CA GLY A 134 6.86 23.84 -0.58
C GLY A 134 7.98 24.33 0.36
N ALA A 135 8.14 25.63 0.46
CA ALA A 135 9.11 26.36 1.23
C ALA A 135 8.77 26.26 2.71
N GLY A 136 9.60 25.51 3.41
CA GLY A 136 9.92 25.90 4.77
C GLY A 136 10.42 27.35 4.78
N PRO A 137 10.45 28.03 5.96
CA PRO A 137 10.86 29.41 6.07
C PRO A 137 12.36 29.55 5.75
N GLY A 138 12.69 29.95 4.55
CA GLY A 138 14.05 30.17 4.09
C GLY A 138 14.06 30.73 2.69
N GLU A 139 14.19 32.04 2.59
CA GLU A 139 14.63 32.92 1.51
C GLU A 139 14.14 32.63 0.08
N ALA A 140 13.30 33.52 -0.40
CA ALA A 140 12.98 33.69 -1.81
C ALA A 140 14.26 34.05 -2.58
N GLY A 141 14.77 33.14 -3.37
CA GLY A 141 15.74 33.40 -4.41
C GLY A 141 15.12 34.17 -5.56
N ASP A 142 15.90 35.01 -6.19
CA ASP A 142 15.59 36.00 -7.20
C ASP A 142 14.78 35.45 -8.38
N GLY A 143 13.49 35.76 -8.46
CA GLY A 143 12.73 35.86 -9.71
C GLY A 143 12.19 34.61 -10.41
N GLY A 144 12.42 33.38 -9.90
CA GLY A 144 11.83 32.15 -10.44
C GLY A 144 10.52 31.75 -9.73
N ASP A 145 9.60 31.05 -10.43
CA ASP A 145 8.44 30.43 -9.77
C ASP A 145 8.96 29.35 -8.80
N PRO A 146 8.70 29.46 -7.46
CA PRO A 146 9.17 28.49 -6.46
C PRO A 146 8.75 27.04 -6.78
N ALA A 147 7.65 26.87 -7.51
CA ALA A 147 7.20 25.60 -8.02
C ALA A 147 8.15 24.99 -9.06
N ASP A 148 8.75 25.83 -9.91
CA ASP A 148 9.69 25.37 -10.93
C ASP A 148 11.02 24.92 -10.33
N GLU A 149 11.50 25.56 -9.27
CA GLU A 149 12.71 25.13 -8.56
C GLU A 149 12.53 23.78 -7.85
N THR A 150 11.40 23.58 -7.18
CA THR A 150 11.07 22.30 -6.54
C THR A 150 10.95 21.16 -7.56
N LEU A 151 10.31 21.43 -8.70
CA LEU A 151 10.17 20.45 -9.77
C LEU A 151 11.52 20.14 -10.45
N ALA A 152 12.37 21.16 -10.67
CA ALA A 152 13.71 20.98 -11.22
C ALA A 152 14.61 20.19 -10.28
N TRP A 153 14.52 20.43 -8.97
CA TRP A 153 15.23 19.63 -7.97
C TRP A 153 14.80 18.17 -7.98
N ALA A 154 13.48 17.91 -7.97
CA ALA A 154 12.94 16.55 -7.87
C ALA A 154 13.22 15.68 -9.11
N PHE A 155 13.26 16.30 -10.28
CA PHE A 155 13.31 15.58 -11.56
C PHE A 155 14.57 15.85 -12.40
N GLY A 156 15.38 16.85 -12.05
CA GLY A 156 16.66 17.14 -12.72
C GLY A 156 16.55 17.35 -14.24
N ALA A 157 17.65 17.12 -14.96
CA ALA A 157 17.72 17.32 -16.42
C ALA A 157 16.91 16.31 -17.25
N LEU A 158 16.56 15.15 -16.67
CA LEU A 158 15.65 14.16 -17.28
C LEU A 158 14.17 14.53 -17.08
N GLY A 159 13.92 15.63 -16.41
CA GLY A 159 12.72 15.99 -15.68
C GLY A 159 11.47 16.28 -16.47
N LEU A 160 11.51 16.48 -17.80
CA LEU A 160 10.31 16.93 -18.53
C LEU A 160 9.17 15.90 -18.46
N VAL A 161 9.48 14.64 -18.70
CA VAL A 161 8.47 13.57 -18.67
C VAL A 161 7.99 13.33 -17.23
N ASP A 162 8.91 13.31 -16.28
CA ASP A 162 8.60 13.09 -14.87
C ASP A 162 7.80 14.26 -14.27
N ARG A 163 8.18 15.49 -14.62
CA ARG A 163 7.40 16.69 -14.32
C ARG A 163 5.97 16.61 -14.88
N ALA A 164 5.84 16.20 -16.13
CA ALA A 164 4.54 16.01 -16.76
C ALA A 164 3.71 14.92 -16.07
N LYS A 165 4.32 13.79 -15.69
CA LYS A 165 3.64 12.73 -14.93
C LYS A 165 3.17 13.21 -13.57
N TYR A 166 3.99 13.99 -12.86
CA TYR A 166 3.58 14.56 -11.58
C TYR A 166 2.41 15.54 -11.72
N LEU A 167 2.44 16.45 -12.70
CA LEU A 167 1.33 17.35 -12.98
C LEU A 167 0.06 16.60 -13.39
N ALA A 168 0.21 15.56 -14.20
CA ALA A 168 -0.89 14.67 -14.57
C ALA A 168 -1.44 13.90 -13.35
N SER A 169 -0.60 13.56 -12.36
CA SER A 169 -1.04 12.92 -11.12
C SER A 169 -1.83 13.88 -10.25
N LEU A 170 -1.40 15.14 -10.09
CA LEU A 170 -2.19 16.18 -9.40
C LEU A 170 -3.56 16.41 -10.06
N TYR A 171 -3.62 16.35 -11.39
CA TYR A 171 -4.87 16.43 -12.13
C TYR A 171 -5.79 15.23 -11.82
N VAL A 172 -5.26 14.02 -11.72
CA VAL A 172 -6.03 12.82 -11.34
C VAL A 172 -6.49 12.92 -9.89
N ASP A 173 -5.64 13.43 -8.98
CA ASP A 173 -6.00 13.65 -7.57
C ASP A 173 -7.11 14.70 -7.42
N ASP A 174 -7.08 15.78 -8.20
CA ASP A 174 -8.19 16.76 -8.23
C ASP A 174 -9.51 16.07 -8.60
N LEU A 175 -9.51 15.17 -9.60
CA LEU A 175 -10.71 14.43 -10.02
C LEU A 175 -11.18 13.45 -8.94
N ALA A 176 -10.24 12.80 -8.23
CA ALA A 176 -10.58 11.93 -7.09
C ALA A 176 -11.23 12.73 -5.95
N ASP A 177 -10.70 13.93 -5.65
CA ASP A 177 -11.30 14.83 -4.66
C ASP A 177 -12.71 15.28 -5.07
N VAL A 178 -12.96 15.54 -6.35
CA VAL A 178 -14.32 15.86 -6.86
C VAL A 178 -15.30 14.72 -6.56
N VAL A 179 -14.88 13.48 -6.80
CA VAL A 179 -15.73 12.30 -6.51
C VAL A 179 -15.96 12.16 -5.02
N ARG A 180 -14.91 12.24 -4.20
CA ARG A 180 -15.03 12.14 -2.73
C ARG A 180 -15.93 13.24 -2.16
N ASP A 181 -15.70 14.48 -2.56
CA ASP A 181 -16.35 15.64 -1.95
C ASP A 181 -17.78 15.86 -2.48
N GLY A 182 -18.11 15.36 -3.68
CA GLY A 182 -19.39 15.63 -4.33
C GLY A 182 -20.27 14.42 -4.63
N ILE A 183 -19.69 13.22 -4.76
CA ILE A 183 -20.40 12.02 -5.17
C ILE A 183 -20.46 10.98 -4.06
N ASP A 184 -19.28 10.56 -3.54
CA ASP A 184 -19.17 9.50 -2.56
C ASP A 184 -17.99 9.74 -1.62
N ALA A 185 -18.28 10.15 -0.39
CA ALA A 185 -17.28 10.47 0.61
C ALA A 185 -16.39 9.27 1.03
N ARG A 186 -16.76 8.05 0.62
CA ARG A 186 -15.99 6.83 0.87
C ARG A 186 -14.87 6.61 -0.15
N PHE A 187 -14.92 7.33 -1.28
CA PHE A 187 -14.01 7.13 -2.42
C PHE A 187 -12.67 7.83 -2.22
N GLU A 188 -11.58 7.08 -2.42
CA GLU A 188 -10.21 7.58 -2.63
C GLU A 188 -9.54 6.70 -3.72
N LEU A 189 -8.52 7.21 -4.41
CA LEU A 189 -7.86 6.46 -5.50
C LEU A 189 -7.18 5.16 -5.06
N SER A 190 -6.80 5.04 -3.79
CA SER A 190 -6.14 3.86 -3.23
C SER A 190 -6.97 3.13 -2.18
N ARG A 191 -8.18 3.65 -1.85
CA ARG A 191 -9.04 3.11 -0.79
C ARG A 191 -10.50 3.38 -1.09
N TYR A 192 -11.38 2.42 -0.77
CA TYR A 192 -12.81 2.62 -0.90
C TYR A 192 -13.56 2.12 0.35
N GLY A 193 -14.07 3.05 1.13
CA GLY A 193 -14.80 2.74 2.36
C GLY A 193 -13.93 2.12 3.47
N GLU A 194 -12.64 2.46 3.55
CA GLU A 194 -11.69 1.89 4.52
C GLU A 194 -12.19 1.98 5.96
N SER A 195 -12.76 3.11 6.36
CA SER A 195 -13.28 3.32 7.72
C SER A 195 -14.44 2.40 8.11
N LEU A 196 -15.09 1.76 7.14
CA LEU A 196 -16.17 0.79 7.38
C LEU A 196 -15.64 -0.60 7.78
N ALA A 197 -14.36 -0.86 7.55
CA ALA A 197 -13.77 -2.19 7.70
C ALA A 197 -12.55 -2.22 8.62
N ALA A 198 -11.74 -1.14 8.69
CA ALA A 198 -10.52 -1.09 9.48
C ALA A 198 -10.81 -1.33 10.97
N SER A 199 -10.46 -2.50 11.46
CA SER A 199 -10.71 -2.97 12.84
C SER A 199 -12.14 -2.72 13.34
N ALA A 200 -13.12 -2.79 12.44
CA ALA A 200 -14.52 -2.55 12.73
C ALA A 200 -15.10 -3.68 13.58
N ALA A 201 -15.39 -3.42 14.86
CA ALA A 201 -15.88 -4.43 15.78
C ALA A 201 -17.24 -5.06 15.37
N SER A 202 -18.09 -4.33 14.63
CA SER A 202 -19.41 -4.75 14.15
C SER A 202 -19.51 -4.64 12.63
N PHE A 203 -20.22 -5.57 12.02
CA PHE A 203 -20.57 -5.55 10.59
C PHE A 203 -21.66 -4.51 10.24
N ASP A 204 -22.31 -3.90 11.24
CA ASP A 204 -23.49 -3.05 11.04
C ASP A 204 -23.20 -1.85 10.13
N GLY A 205 -22.06 -1.17 10.31
CA GLY A 205 -21.69 -0.01 9.50
C GLY A 205 -21.48 -0.36 8.02
N LEU A 206 -20.77 -1.46 7.76
CA LEU A 206 -20.55 -1.96 6.41
C LEU A 206 -21.87 -2.41 5.77
N ARG A 207 -22.69 -3.16 6.52
CA ARG A 207 -24.00 -3.62 6.06
C ARG A 207 -24.92 -2.45 5.70
N ALA A 208 -25.03 -1.46 6.57
CA ALA A 208 -25.83 -0.26 6.31
C ALA A 208 -25.35 0.48 5.04
N ALA A 209 -24.05 0.59 4.83
CA ALA A 209 -23.49 1.20 3.61
C ALA A 209 -23.81 0.39 2.34
N LEU A 210 -23.81 -0.94 2.43
CA LEU A 210 -24.16 -1.85 1.33
C LEU A 210 -25.66 -1.85 1.01
N GLU A 211 -26.52 -1.60 2.01
CA GLU A 211 -27.98 -1.54 1.85
C GLU A 211 -28.48 -0.14 1.42
N ALA A 212 -27.64 0.89 1.59
CA ALA A 212 -27.96 2.24 1.15
C ALA A 212 -28.13 2.32 -0.38
N PRO A 213 -28.89 3.31 -0.90
CA PRO A 213 -28.93 3.55 -2.34
C PRO A 213 -27.53 3.69 -2.93
N PRO A 214 -27.25 3.02 -4.05
CA PRO A 214 -25.92 3.05 -4.65
C PRO A 214 -25.54 4.45 -5.12
N SER A 215 -24.30 4.85 -4.87
CA SER A 215 -23.69 6.02 -5.48
C SER A 215 -23.43 5.77 -6.97
N LEU A 216 -23.04 6.81 -7.72
CA LEU A 216 -22.59 6.66 -9.10
C LEU A 216 -21.41 5.68 -9.21
N VAL A 217 -20.47 5.74 -8.26
CA VAL A 217 -19.30 4.84 -8.22
C VAL A 217 -19.71 3.42 -7.91
N ASP A 218 -20.63 3.22 -6.96
CA ASP A 218 -21.21 1.92 -6.65
C ASP A 218 -21.89 1.29 -7.89
N GLY A 219 -22.66 2.09 -8.62
CA GLY A 219 -23.34 1.64 -9.84
C GLY A 219 -22.36 1.16 -10.90
N TRP A 220 -21.27 1.90 -11.10
CA TRP A 220 -20.21 1.50 -12.04
C TRP A 220 -19.52 0.20 -11.63
N LEU A 221 -19.25 0.04 -10.33
CA LEU A 221 -18.65 -1.19 -9.83
C LEU A 221 -19.57 -2.40 -10.00
N ASP A 222 -20.86 -2.23 -9.72
CA ASP A 222 -21.87 -3.28 -9.93
C ASP A 222 -21.93 -3.69 -11.41
N GLU A 223 -21.96 -2.73 -12.34
CA GLU A 223 -21.96 -2.99 -13.79
C GLU A 223 -20.68 -3.72 -14.23
N ILE A 224 -19.51 -3.29 -13.76
CA ILE A 224 -18.23 -3.98 -14.03
C ILE A 224 -18.29 -5.44 -13.54
N ALA A 225 -18.79 -5.68 -12.34
CA ALA A 225 -18.92 -7.04 -11.79
C ALA A 225 -19.89 -7.90 -12.63
N ILE A 226 -21.02 -7.33 -13.06
CA ILE A 226 -22.00 -8.01 -13.93
C ILE A 226 -21.38 -8.36 -15.27
N ASP A 227 -20.64 -7.44 -15.90
CA ASP A 227 -19.95 -7.67 -17.17
C ASP A 227 -18.89 -8.76 -17.07
N LEU A 228 -18.15 -8.80 -15.96
CA LEU A 228 -17.16 -9.85 -15.68
C LEU A 228 -17.83 -11.23 -15.55
N VAL A 229 -18.97 -11.31 -14.84
CA VAL A 229 -19.75 -12.55 -14.72
C VAL A 229 -20.32 -12.97 -16.06
N ALA A 230 -20.83 -12.05 -16.86
CA ALA A 230 -21.36 -12.34 -18.19
C ALA A 230 -20.27 -12.87 -19.14
N ARG A 231 -19.09 -12.24 -19.12
CA ARG A 231 -17.95 -12.60 -19.97
C ARG A 231 -17.34 -13.95 -19.60
N HIS A 232 -17.17 -14.20 -18.31
CA HIS A 232 -16.46 -15.38 -17.84
C HIS A 232 -17.36 -16.54 -17.44
N ALA A 233 -18.62 -16.30 -17.09
CA ALA A 233 -19.56 -17.31 -16.57
C ALA A 233 -18.93 -18.21 -15.48
N PRO A 234 -18.32 -17.64 -14.40
CA PRO A 234 -17.57 -18.41 -13.43
C PRO A 234 -18.44 -19.28 -12.54
N ASP A 235 -17.92 -20.44 -12.14
CA ASP A 235 -18.49 -21.27 -11.08
C ASP A 235 -18.07 -20.77 -9.69
N LEU A 236 -16.86 -20.20 -9.60
CA LEU A 236 -16.29 -19.60 -8.39
C LEU A 236 -15.67 -18.24 -8.72
N VAL A 237 -16.03 -17.22 -7.96
CA VAL A 237 -15.34 -15.93 -7.90
C VAL A 237 -14.51 -15.89 -6.62
N ALA A 238 -13.19 -15.77 -6.77
CA ALA A 238 -12.24 -15.66 -5.66
C ALA A 238 -11.76 -14.21 -5.56
N LEU A 239 -12.08 -13.54 -4.45
CA LEU A 239 -11.75 -12.14 -4.20
C LEU A 239 -10.56 -12.07 -3.25
N THR A 240 -9.45 -11.50 -3.72
CA THR A 240 -8.31 -11.19 -2.86
C THR A 240 -8.51 -9.83 -2.23
N VAL A 241 -8.72 -9.79 -0.93
CA VAL A 241 -8.94 -8.57 -0.13
C VAL A 241 -7.66 -8.24 0.66
N PRO A 242 -6.75 -7.42 0.12
CA PRO A 242 -5.47 -7.15 0.76
C PRO A 242 -5.57 -6.22 1.98
N PHE A 243 -6.43 -5.20 1.92
CA PHE A 243 -6.50 -4.11 2.90
C PHE A 243 -7.94 -3.78 3.26
N PRO A 244 -8.19 -3.05 4.38
CA PRO A 244 -9.54 -2.57 4.74
C PRO A 244 -10.22 -1.77 3.62
N GLY A 245 -9.46 -0.99 2.85
CA GLY A 245 -9.98 -0.19 1.73
C GLY A 245 -10.47 -0.99 0.52
N ASN A 246 -10.39 -2.32 0.55
CA ASN A 246 -10.91 -3.21 -0.50
C ASN A 246 -12.19 -3.93 -0.10
N VAL A 247 -12.52 -3.93 1.19
CA VAL A 247 -13.62 -4.75 1.75
C VAL A 247 -14.97 -4.32 1.19
N TYR A 248 -15.26 -3.01 1.21
CA TYR A 248 -16.51 -2.50 0.67
C TYR A 248 -16.69 -2.90 -0.79
N GLY A 249 -15.65 -2.71 -1.62
CA GLY A 249 -15.66 -3.12 -3.02
C GLY A 249 -15.85 -4.63 -3.20
N ALA A 250 -15.23 -5.45 -2.32
CA ALA A 250 -15.41 -6.91 -2.35
C ALA A 250 -16.87 -7.33 -2.13
N PHE A 251 -17.53 -6.76 -1.12
CA PHE A 251 -18.95 -7.06 -0.87
C PHE A 251 -19.87 -6.51 -1.96
N ARG A 252 -19.56 -5.35 -2.55
CA ARG A 252 -20.30 -4.84 -3.71
C ARG A 252 -20.24 -5.83 -4.88
N ILE A 253 -19.03 -6.30 -5.22
CA ILE A 253 -18.83 -7.30 -6.28
C ILE A 253 -19.59 -8.61 -5.93
N ALA A 254 -19.44 -9.11 -4.69
CA ALA A 254 -20.12 -10.33 -4.25
C ALA A 254 -21.65 -10.23 -4.43
N ARG A 255 -22.26 -9.13 -4.00
CA ARG A 255 -23.71 -8.87 -4.19
C ARG A 255 -24.11 -8.81 -5.65
N ALA A 256 -23.35 -8.10 -6.48
CA ALA A 256 -23.62 -8.03 -7.91
C ALA A 256 -23.55 -9.42 -8.58
N VAL A 257 -22.55 -10.24 -8.22
CA VAL A 257 -22.41 -11.63 -8.65
C VAL A 257 -23.62 -12.46 -8.24
N LYS A 258 -23.98 -12.43 -6.95
CA LYS A 258 -25.12 -13.21 -6.42
C LYS A 258 -26.45 -12.79 -7.03
N LYS A 259 -26.62 -11.51 -7.36
CA LYS A 259 -27.83 -10.98 -8.00
C LYS A 259 -28.05 -11.55 -9.40
N VAL A 260 -26.97 -11.65 -10.22
CA VAL A 260 -27.10 -12.07 -11.64
C VAL A 260 -26.87 -13.57 -11.82
N ARG A 261 -26.11 -14.20 -10.93
CA ARG A 261 -25.81 -15.64 -10.98
C ARG A 261 -25.73 -16.24 -9.58
N PRO A 262 -26.88 -16.48 -8.92
CA PRO A 262 -26.94 -16.92 -7.51
C PRO A 262 -26.17 -18.22 -7.24
N ALA A 263 -26.02 -19.09 -8.23
CA ALA A 263 -25.30 -20.36 -8.11
C ALA A 263 -23.77 -20.19 -8.07
N THR A 264 -23.23 -19.05 -8.51
CA THR A 264 -21.79 -18.78 -8.45
C THR A 264 -21.34 -18.68 -7.00
N VAL A 265 -20.34 -19.46 -6.65
CA VAL A 265 -19.70 -19.40 -5.33
C VAL A 265 -18.83 -18.16 -5.24
N VAL A 266 -18.83 -17.51 -4.08
CA VAL A 266 -17.94 -16.37 -3.80
C VAL A 266 -17.06 -16.71 -2.59
N ALA A 267 -15.74 -16.61 -2.76
CA ALA A 267 -14.77 -16.83 -1.70
C ALA A 267 -13.90 -15.60 -1.48
N LEU A 268 -13.61 -15.26 -0.22
CA LEU A 268 -12.67 -14.21 0.17
C LEU A 268 -11.37 -14.82 0.68
N GLY A 269 -10.25 -14.15 0.40
CA GLY A 269 -8.94 -14.39 0.98
C GLY A 269 -8.11 -13.10 0.99
N GLY A 270 -6.84 -13.19 1.37
CA GLY A 270 -5.89 -12.07 1.35
C GLY A 270 -5.57 -11.46 2.70
N GLY A 271 -4.75 -10.41 2.70
CA GLY A 271 -4.14 -9.83 3.90
C GLY A 271 -5.13 -9.37 4.96
N TYR A 272 -6.18 -8.66 4.56
CA TYR A 272 -7.24 -8.22 5.47
C TYR A 272 -7.94 -9.40 6.16
N VAL A 273 -8.26 -10.43 5.40
CA VAL A 273 -8.88 -11.65 5.94
C VAL A 273 -7.98 -12.29 7.00
N ASN A 274 -6.69 -12.33 6.73
CA ASN A 274 -5.70 -12.94 7.61
C ASN A 274 -5.46 -12.17 8.90
N THR A 275 -5.52 -10.85 8.86
CA THR A 275 -5.21 -10.00 10.02
C THR A 275 -6.45 -9.59 10.80
N GLU A 276 -7.56 -9.30 10.10
CA GLU A 276 -8.75 -8.69 10.71
C GLU A 276 -9.87 -9.70 11.04
N LEU A 277 -10.04 -10.75 10.22
CA LEU A 277 -11.21 -11.63 10.28
C LEU A 277 -10.98 -12.96 11.03
N ARG A 278 -9.84 -13.16 11.68
CA ARG A 278 -9.57 -14.42 12.40
C ARG A 278 -10.55 -14.76 13.51
N GLU A 279 -11.12 -13.73 14.11
CA GLU A 279 -12.11 -13.84 15.18
C GLU A 279 -13.54 -13.52 14.69
N LEU A 280 -13.78 -13.60 13.38
CA LEU A 280 -15.10 -13.36 12.79
C LEU A 280 -16.15 -14.27 13.42
N ALA A 281 -17.20 -13.67 13.99
CA ALA A 281 -18.32 -14.38 14.60
C ALA A 281 -19.69 -13.94 14.03
N ASP A 282 -19.72 -12.93 13.14
CA ASP A 282 -20.95 -12.41 12.56
C ASP A 282 -21.37 -13.23 11.32
N PRO A 283 -22.43 -14.04 11.41
CA PRO A 283 -22.86 -14.90 10.32
C PRO A 283 -23.44 -14.11 9.12
N ARG A 284 -23.80 -12.83 9.31
CA ARG A 284 -24.37 -11.98 8.25
C ARG A 284 -23.39 -11.70 7.11
N VAL A 285 -22.08 -11.83 7.37
CA VAL A 285 -21.03 -11.76 6.36
C VAL A 285 -21.28 -12.79 5.25
N PHE A 286 -21.83 -13.94 5.60
CA PHE A 286 -22.12 -15.05 4.70
C PHE A 286 -23.46 -14.94 3.96
N ASP A 287 -24.12 -13.80 4.03
CA ASP A 287 -25.28 -13.51 3.16
C ASP A 287 -24.84 -13.24 1.71
N ASP A 288 -23.66 -12.64 1.53
CA ASP A 288 -23.10 -12.26 0.23
C ASP A 288 -21.90 -13.15 -0.19
N VAL A 289 -21.26 -13.85 0.76
CA VAL A 289 -20.04 -14.64 0.55
C VAL A 289 -20.29 -16.08 1.03
N ASP A 290 -19.74 -17.07 0.33
CA ASP A 290 -19.93 -18.49 0.73
C ASP A 290 -18.79 -18.99 1.62
N PHE A 291 -17.54 -18.58 1.34
CA PHE A 291 -16.34 -19.07 2.02
C PHE A 291 -15.33 -17.95 2.27
N ILE A 292 -14.59 -18.08 3.36
CA ILE A 292 -13.45 -17.21 3.70
C ILE A 292 -12.26 -18.10 4.01
N THR A 293 -11.15 -17.95 3.26
CA THR A 293 -9.94 -18.76 3.45
C THR A 293 -8.83 -17.96 4.10
N LEU A 294 -8.19 -18.54 5.11
CA LEU A 294 -7.11 -17.92 5.87
C LEU A 294 -5.73 -18.39 5.40
N ASP A 295 -4.72 -17.57 5.65
CA ASP A 295 -3.31 -17.76 5.35
C ASP A 295 -3.02 -17.85 3.85
N ASP A 296 -2.07 -18.70 3.40
CA ASP A 296 -1.77 -18.87 1.98
C ASP A 296 -2.98 -19.42 1.22
N GLY A 297 -3.21 -18.88 0.05
CA GLY A 297 -4.40 -19.21 -0.74
C GLY A 297 -4.32 -20.53 -1.49
N GLU A 298 -3.12 -21.09 -1.71
CA GLU A 298 -2.88 -22.21 -2.60
C GLU A 298 -3.55 -23.51 -2.11
N ALA A 299 -3.20 -23.96 -0.94
CA ALA A 299 -3.73 -25.21 -0.38
C ALA A 299 -5.21 -25.10 0.00
N PRO A 300 -5.69 -24.03 0.67
CA PRO A 300 -7.12 -23.83 0.90
C PRO A 300 -7.95 -23.80 -0.39
N MET A 301 -7.44 -23.19 -1.45
CA MET A 301 -8.13 -23.14 -2.74
C MET A 301 -8.27 -24.52 -3.38
N LEU A 302 -7.24 -25.36 -3.34
CA LEU A 302 -7.34 -26.74 -3.83
C LEU A 302 -8.36 -27.56 -3.02
N ALA A 303 -8.34 -27.44 -1.69
CA ALA A 303 -9.32 -28.10 -0.83
C ALA A 303 -10.75 -27.62 -1.10
N LEU A 304 -10.94 -26.30 -1.33
CA LEU A 304 -12.22 -25.73 -1.68
C LEU A 304 -12.72 -26.23 -3.06
N ILE A 305 -11.84 -26.33 -4.05
CA ILE A 305 -12.16 -26.88 -5.37
C ILE A 305 -12.66 -28.33 -5.25
N ASP A 306 -11.94 -29.15 -4.50
CA ASP A 306 -12.31 -30.55 -4.30
C ASP A 306 -13.64 -30.68 -3.54
N HIS A 307 -13.87 -29.86 -2.52
CA HIS A 307 -15.14 -29.75 -1.79
C HIS A 307 -16.33 -29.38 -2.72
N LEU A 308 -16.15 -28.37 -3.57
CA LEU A 308 -17.20 -27.92 -4.49
C LEU A 308 -17.51 -28.97 -5.56
N ARG A 309 -16.50 -29.68 -6.05
CA ARG A 309 -16.66 -30.77 -7.04
C ARG A 309 -17.28 -32.01 -6.43
N GLY A 310 -17.03 -32.26 -5.16
CA GLY A 310 -17.64 -33.34 -4.37
C GLY A 310 -19.10 -33.09 -3.95
N GLY A 311 -19.79 -32.09 -4.54
CA GLY A 311 -21.17 -31.78 -4.24
C GLY A 311 -21.37 -31.08 -2.88
N ARG A 312 -20.33 -30.44 -2.37
CA ARG A 312 -20.30 -29.78 -1.04
C ARG A 312 -20.56 -30.76 0.12
N ASP A 313 -20.01 -31.96 0.03
CA ASP A 313 -20.09 -32.91 1.14
C ASP A 313 -19.62 -32.25 2.45
N PRO A 314 -20.46 -32.19 3.49
CA PRO A 314 -20.09 -31.60 4.77
C PRO A 314 -18.88 -32.29 5.43
N LYS A 315 -18.55 -33.51 5.04
CA LYS A 315 -17.41 -34.30 5.55
C LYS A 315 -16.14 -34.10 4.74
N ALA A 316 -16.23 -33.47 3.54
CA ALA A 316 -15.03 -33.24 2.72
C ALA A 316 -14.06 -32.34 3.46
N PRO A 317 -12.74 -32.65 3.42
CA PRO A 317 -11.74 -31.87 4.13
C PRO A 317 -11.63 -30.44 3.55
N LEU A 318 -11.58 -29.44 4.44
CA LEU A 318 -11.28 -28.05 4.12
C LEU A 318 -10.05 -27.63 4.93
N LEU A 319 -9.29 -26.68 4.41
CA LEU A 319 -8.12 -26.13 5.11
C LEU A 319 -8.38 -24.67 5.46
N ARG A 320 -8.32 -24.32 6.74
CA ARG A 320 -8.48 -22.96 7.28
C ARG A 320 -9.59 -22.14 6.58
N THR A 321 -10.74 -22.76 6.42
CA THR A 321 -11.88 -22.16 5.72
C THR A 321 -13.03 -21.88 6.67
N MET A 322 -13.46 -20.62 6.72
CA MET A 322 -14.66 -20.21 7.42
C MET A 322 -15.88 -20.29 6.52
N LEU A 323 -17.00 -20.72 7.08
CA LEU A 323 -18.30 -20.78 6.42
C LEU A 323 -19.42 -20.63 7.46
N ARG A 324 -20.63 -20.40 6.98
CA ARG A 324 -21.82 -20.42 7.84
C ARG A 324 -22.40 -21.83 7.93
N ASP A 325 -22.49 -22.36 9.14
CA ASP A 325 -23.14 -23.64 9.43
C ASP A 325 -24.08 -23.48 10.62
N GLY A 326 -25.33 -23.96 10.49
CA GLY A 326 -26.34 -23.84 11.54
C GLY A 326 -26.58 -22.40 12.03
N GLY A 327 -26.40 -21.40 11.18
CA GLY A 327 -26.55 -19.98 11.53
C GLY A 327 -25.37 -19.37 12.30
N ARG A 328 -24.25 -20.09 12.40
CA ARG A 328 -23.01 -19.64 13.08
C ARG A 328 -21.84 -19.64 12.10
N VAL A 329 -20.82 -18.85 12.41
CA VAL A 329 -19.53 -18.90 11.73
C VAL A 329 -18.74 -20.10 12.26
N VAL A 330 -18.27 -20.96 11.37
CA VAL A 330 -17.48 -22.16 11.71
C VAL A 330 -16.19 -22.12 10.91
N LEU A 331 -15.06 -22.27 11.60
CA LEU A 331 -13.76 -22.51 10.98
C LEU A 331 -13.53 -24.00 10.81
N ARG A 332 -13.36 -24.47 9.59
CA ARG A 332 -13.01 -25.84 9.26
C ARG A 332 -11.55 -25.91 8.82
N SER A 333 -10.79 -26.81 9.45
CA SER A 333 -9.40 -27.06 9.09
C SER A 333 -9.06 -28.52 9.37
N ASP A 334 -8.86 -29.29 8.32
CA ASP A 334 -8.46 -30.69 8.42
C ASP A 334 -6.94 -30.78 8.67
N PRO A 335 -6.50 -31.43 9.74
CA PRO A 335 -5.08 -31.53 10.11
C PRO A 335 -4.24 -32.36 9.13
N THR A 336 -4.87 -33.10 8.24
CA THR A 336 -4.17 -33.91 7.22
C THR A 336 -3.77 -33.09 5.99
N LEU A 337 -4.36 -31.90 5.83
CA LEU A 337 -4.03 -30.97 4.75
C LEU A 337 -2.90 -30.04 5.19
N HIS A 338 -1.95 -29.82 4.31
CA HIS A 338 -0.77 -28.99 4.57
C HIS A 338 -0.59 -27.90 3.52
N ASP A 339 0.14 -26.84 3.88
CA ASP A 339 0.49 -25.80 2.95
C ASP A 339 1.37 -26.29 1.81
N VAL A 340 1.26 -25.62 0.67
CA VAL A 340 2.13 -25.88 -0.48
C VAL A 340 3.48 -25.22 -0.22
N PRO A 341 4.61 -25.97 -0.29
CA PRO A 341 5.93 -25.35 -0.19
C PRO A 341 6.13 -24.28 -1.25
N HIS A 342 6.79 -23.18 -0.90
CA HIS A 342 7.00 -22.04 -1.81
C HIS A 342 7.67 -22.44 -3.13
N ALA A 343 8.60 -23.41 -3.08
CA ALA A 343 9.23 -23.96 -4.28
C ALA A 343 8.24 -24.64 -5.23
N ARG A 344 7.07 -25.06 -4.74
CA ARG A 344 6.04 -25.76 -5.50
C ARG A 344 4.86 -24.89 -5.91
N THR A 345 4.82 -23.60 -5.54
CA THR A 345 3.72 -22.70 -5.92
C THR A 345 3.71 -22.38 -7.42
N GLY A 346 4.80 -22.66 -8.14
CA GLY A 346 4.92 -22.38 -9.57
C GLY A 346 5.33 -20.92 -9.83
N THR A 347 5.25 -20.53 -11.10
CA THR A 347 5.50 -19.16 -11.55
C THR A 347 4.20 -18.39 -11.61
N PRO A 348 4.10 -17.17 -11.05
CA PRO A 348 2.93 -16.32 -11.26
C PRO A 348 2.76 -16.01 -12.75
N THR A 349 1.54 -15.69 -13.19
CA THR A 349 1.25 -15.29 -14.56
C THR A 349 0.37 -14.04 -14.57
N TYR A 350 0.69 -13.10 -15.44
CA TYR A 350 -0.10 -11.89 -15.66
C TYR A 350 -1.06 -12.02 -16.85
N ASP A 351 -1.09 -13.18 -17.51
CA ASP A 351 -2.00 -13.44 -18.62
C ASP A 351 -3.46 -13.25 -18.19
N GLY A 352 -4.18 -12.45 -18.96
CA GLY A 352 -5.55 -12.00 -18.66
C GLY A 352 -5.63 -10.63 -17.99
N LEU A 353 -4.53 -10.08 -17.45
CA LEU A 353 -4.50 -8.72 -16.91
C LEU A 353 -4.08 -7.69 -17.97
N PRO A 354 -4.71 -6.52 -18.02
CA PRO A 354 -4.49 -5.53 -19.06
C PRO A 354 -3.23 -4.66 -18.74
N LEU A 355 -2.03 -5.25 -18.71
CA LEU A 355 -0.78 -4.60 -18.31
C LEU A 355 -0.53 -3.23 -18.98
N PRO A 356 -0.79 -3.01 -20.28
CA PRO A 356 -0.59 -1.71 -20.90
C PRO A 356 -1.54 -0.61 -20.41
N ARG A 357 -2.60 -0.96 -19.69
CA ARG A 357 -3.64 -0.01 -19.25
C ARG A 357 -3.40 0.58 -17.87
N TYR A 358 -2.41 0.09 -17.11
CA TYR A 358 -2.07 0.63 -15.79
C TYR A 358 -1.47 2.05 -15.91
N LEU A 359 -1.65 2.86 -14.87
CA LEU A 359 -1.32 4.29 -14.86
C LEU A 359 -0.07 4.56 -14.01
N SER A 360 0.90 5.27 -14.55
CA SER A 360 2.05 5.77 -13.77
C SER A 360 1.67 7.05 -13.03
N LEU A 361 1.27 6.93 -11.76
CA LEU A 361 0.90 8.07 -10.90
C LEU A 361 2.05 8.38 -9.93
N VAL A 362 2.55 9.61 -9.94
CA VAL A 362 3.61 10.07 -9.03
C VAL A 362 2.98 10.72 -7.81
N GLU A 363 2.96 10.00 -6.68
CA GLU A 363 2.31 10.46 -5.45
C GLU A 363 3.12 11.52 -4.70
N MET A 364 4.45 11.49 -4.79
CA MET A 364 5.34 12.43 -4.09
C MET A 364 6.56 12.79 -4.94
N LEU A 365 7.03 14.03 -4.79
CA LEU A 365 8.28 14.54 -5.38
C LEU A 365 9.50 13.94 -4.65
N ASN A 366 9.80 12.68 -4.92
CA ASN A 366 10.94 11.98 -4.36
C ASN A 366 11.38 10.84 -5.27
N PRO A 367 12.68 10.60 -5.50
CA PRO A 367 13.18 9.56 -6.39
C PRO A 367 12.69 8.15 -6.05
N MET A 368 12.56 7.81 -4.75
CA MET A 368 12.02 6.51 -4.33
C MET A 368 10.52 6.38 -4.62
N HIS A 369 9.73 7.44 -4.36
CA HIS A 369 8.30 7.43 -4.67
C HIS A 369 8.05 7.34 -6.17
N ARG A 370 8.89 7.99 -6.99
CA ARG A 370 8.88 7.79 -8.43
C ARG A 370 9.08 6.32 -8.79
N LEU A 371 10.08 5.66 -8.20
CA LEU A 371 10.33 4.24 -8.43
C LEU A 371 9.08 3.38 -8.14
N TRP A 372 8.42 3.64 -7.00
CA TRP A 372 7.24 2.87 -6.61
C TRP A 372 6.03 3.08 -7.51
N SER A 373 5.84 4.27 -8.04
CA SER A 373 4.63 4.67 -8.76
C SER A 373 4.76 4.63 -10.28
N ASP A 374 5.96 4.69 -10.83
CA ASP A 374 6.20 4.73 -12.27
C ASP A 374 6.41 3.35 -12.89
N GLY A 375 6.93 2.39 -12.13
CA GLY A 375 7.30 1.08 -12.66
C GLY A 375 6.12 0.13 -12.82
N ARG A 376 6.12 -0.58 -13.95
CA ARG A 376 5.26 -1.75 -14.17
C ARG A 376 6.02 -2.99 -13.71
N TRP A 377 6.15 -3.12 -12.40
CA TRP A 377 6.98 -4.12 -11.76
C TRP A 377 6.34 -5.51 -11.79
N ASN A 378 7.06 -6.50 -12.33
CA ASN A 378 6.80 -7.88 -12.01
C ASN A 378 7.05 -8.11 -10.51
N LYS A 379 6.18 -8.84 -9.83
CA LYS A 379 6.28 -9.03 -8.38
C LYS A 379 6.61 -10.48 -8.07
N LEU A 380 7.68 -10.68 -7.31
CA LEU A 380 8.14 -11.97 -6.80
C LEU A 380 8.53 -11.86 -5.33
N THR A 381 8.66 -13.00 -4.68
CA THR A 381 9.24 -13.14 -3.34
C THR A 381 10.46 -14.05 -3.39
N VAL A 382 11.54 -13.65 -2.70
CA VAL A 382 12.74 -14.47 -2.50
C VAL A 382 12.44 -15.58 -1.48
N ALA A 383 11.63 -15.25 -0.47
CA ALA A 383 11.19 -16.18 0.55
C ALA A 383 9.77 -15.86 0.99
N HIS A 384 8.98 -16.90 1.30
CA HIS A 384 7.75 -16.71 2.09
C HIS A 384 8.12 -16.42 3.54
N GLY A 385 7.40 -15.47 4.17
CA GLY A 385 7.58 -15.13 5.57
C GLY A 385 8.87 -14.39 5.91
N CYS A 386 9.07 -14.14 7.20
CA CYS A 386 10.23 -13.40 7.70
C CYS A 386 11.22 -14.34 8.39
N TYR A 387 12.50 -14.31 7.97
CA TYR A 387 13.54 -15.13 8.61
C TYR A 387 13.88 -14.70 10.05
N TRP A 388 13.57 -13.45 10.42
CA TRP A 388 13.86 -12.93 11.76
C TRP A 388 12.84 -13.36 12.82
N LYS A 389 11.54 -13.22 12.58
CA LYS A 389 10.41 -13.68 13.42
C LYS A 389 10.41 -13.24 14.88
N LYS A 390 11.10 -12.14 15.26
CA LYS A 390 11.30 -11.76 16.67
C LYS A 390 10.74 -10.40 17.03
N CYS A 391 10.36 -9.59 16.04
CA CYS A 391 9.88 -8.24 16.29
C CYS A 391 8.59 -8.25 17.10
N THR A 392 8.55 -7.46 18.18
CA THR A 392 7.43 -7.47 19.13
C THR A 392 6.18 -6.78 18.62
N PHE A 393 6.31 -6.01 17.56
CA PHE A 393 5.23 -5.27 16.91
C PHE A 393 4.69 -5.94 15.64
N CYS A 394 5.36 -6.97 15.12
CA CYS A 394 4.90 -7.72 13.96
C CYS A 394 3.98 -8.86 14.37
N ASP A 395 3.09 -9.28 13.47
CA ASP A 395 2.15 -10.38 13.65
C ASP A 395 2.84 -11.75 13.50
N VAL A 396 3.88 -11.98 14.31
CA VAL A 396 4.75 -13.18 14.23
C VAL A 396 4.02 -14.49 14.50
N SER A 397 2.82 -14.45 15.03
CA SER A 397 1.95 -15.61 15.22
C SER A 397 1.20 -16.02 13.95
N LEU A 398 1.16 -15.16 12.93
CA LEU A 398 0.51 -15.43 11.65
C LEU A 398 1.48 -16.06 10.64
N ASP A 399 0.94 -16.89 9.76
CA ASP A 399 1.70 -17.69 8.80
C ASP A 399 2.59 -16.85 7.89
N TYR A 400 2.09 -15.75 7.35
CA TYR A 400 2.82 -14.88 6.41
C TYR A 400 4.09 -14.25 7.00
N ILE A 401 4.22 -14.21 8.34
CA ILE A 401 5.47 -13.87 9.04
C ILE A 401 6.12 -15.12 9.64
N GLY A 402 5.31 -15.96 10.27
CA GLY A 402 5.75 -17.07 11.11
C GLY A 402 6.36 -18.24 10.35
N ARG A 403 5.90 -18.55 9.15
CA ARG A 403 6.47 -19.60 8.30
C ARG A 403 7.55 -18.99 7.39
N TYR A 404 8.76 -19.52 7.46
CA TYR A 404 9.84 -19.08 6.58
C TYR A 404 10.22 -20.19 5.61
N ASP A 405 10.08 -19.91 4.31
CA ASP A 405 10.27 -20.87 3.22
C ASP A 405 10.95 -20.19 2.02
N PRO A 406 12.31 -20.23 1.93
CA PRO A 406 13.06 -19.56 0.89
C PRO A 406 13.09 -20.34 -0.41
N LEU A 407 13.12 -19.63 -1.56
CA LEU A 407 13.41 -20.21 -2.87
C LEU A 407 14.91 -20.40 -3.09
N SER A 408 15.27 -21.40 -3.92
CA SER A 408 16.61 -21.46 -4.49
C SER A 408 16.81 -20.34 -5.53
N ALA A 409 18.06 -19.88 -5.68
CA ALA A 409 18.38 -18.84 -6.65
C ALA A 409 18.05 -19.29 -8.09
N ASP A 410 18.27 -20.58 -8.41
CA ASP A 410 17.91 -21.13 -9.73
C ASP A 410 16.41 -21.04 -10.00
N ALA A 411 15.56 -21.50 -9.07
CA ALA A 411 14.11 -21.43 -9.21
C ALA A 411 13.63 -19.98 -9.32
N LEU A 412 14.25 -19.05 -8.59
CA LEU A 412 13.90 -17.64 -8.66
C LEU A 412 14.26 -17.02 -10.01
N VAL A 413 15.46 -17.32 -10.55
CA VAL A 413 15.88 -16.82 -11.88
C VAL A 413 15.04 -17.46 -12.98
N ASP A 414 14.68 -18.74 -12.90
CA ASP A 414 13.75 -19.38 -13.83
C ASP A 414 12.40 -18.66 -13.88
N ARG A 415 11.85 -18.28 -12.71
CA ARG A 415 10.62 -17.46 -12.64
C ARG A 415 10.79 -16.07 -13.23
N ILE A 416 11.94 -15.44 -13.01
CA ILE A 416 12.28 -14.13 -13.57
C ILE A 416 12.28 -14.20 -15.10
N GLU A 417 13.00 -15.16 -15.69
CA GLU A 417 13.06 -15.33 -17.14
C GLU A 417 11.69 -15.63 -17.76
N ALA A 418 10.89 -16.49 -17.10
CA ALA A 418 9.53 -16.77 -17.54
C ALA A 418 8.65 -15.52 -17.55
N LEU A 419 8.72 -14.68 -16.49
CA LEU A 419 7.96 -13.44 -16.41
C LEU A 419 8.43 -12.39 -17.41
N VAL A 420 9.74 -12.27 -17.66
CA VAL A 420 10.27 -11.39 -18.70
C VAL A 420 9.76 -11.83 -20.08
N ALA A 421 9.76 -13.13 -20.35
CA ALA A 421 9.23 -13.66 -21.61
C ALA A 421 7.73 -13.42 -21.78
N GLU A 422 6.94 -13.51 -20.70
CA GLU A 422 5.48 -13.30 -20.73
C GLU A 422 5.12 -11.82 -20.83
N THR A 423 5.74 -10.95 -20.01
CA THR A 423 5.30 -9.55 -19.85
C THR A 423 6.08 -8.57 -20.71
N GLY A 424 7.27 -8.94 -21.21
CA GLY A 424 8.22 -8.04 -21.84
C GLY A 424 8.84 -7.02 -20.86
N GLN A 425 8.55 -7.11 -19.55
CA GLN A 425 9.03 -6.18 -18.52
C GLN A 425 10.23 -6.78 -17.78
N THR A 426 11.33 -6.03 -17.68
CA THR A 426 12.54 -6.41 -16.96
C THR A 426 12.63 -5.83 -15.56
N GLY A 427 11.64 -5.07 -15.14
CA GLY A 427 11.53 -4.50 -13.78
C GLY A 427 10.92 -5.48 -12.79
N PHE A 428 11.53 -5.62 -11.60
CA PHE A 428 11.04 -6.50 -10.53
C PHE A 428 10.95 -5.79 -9.19
N HIS A 429 9.86 -6.03 -8.49
CA HIS A 429 9.70 -5.69 -7.09
C HIS A 429 9.66 -6.99 -6.26
N PHE A 430 10.65 -7.22 -5.43
CA PHE A 430 10.63 -8.32 -4.47
C PHE A 430 9.80 -7.90 -3.26
N VAL A 431 8.58 -8.49 -3.16
CA VAL A 431 7.56 -8.12 -2.17
C VAL A 431 7.69 -8.90 -0.86
N ASP A 432 8.91 -9.29 -0.51
CA ASP A 432 9.23 -9.97 0.74
C ASP A 432 8.89 -9.09 1.95
N GLU A 433 8.54 -9.72 3.09
CA GLU A 433 8.50 -9.04 4.39
C GLU A 433 9.90 -8.55 4.80
N ALA A 434 10.91 -9.34 4.50
CA ALA A 434 12.32 -8.99 4.56
C ALA A 434 13.15 -10.01 3.77
N ALA A 435 13.66 -9.62 2.62
CA ALA A 435 14.47 -10.50 1.79
C ALA A 435 15.78 -10.88 2.52
N PRO A 436 16.11 -12.19 2.61
CA PRO A 436 17.27 -12.65 3.35
C PRO A 436 18.57 -12.30 2.61
N PRO A 437 19.61 -11.76 3.31
CA PRO A 437 20.88 -11.36 2.66
C PRO A 437 21.55 -12.49 1.87
N ALA A 438 21.51 -13.73 2.39
CA ALA A 438 22.06 -14.90 1.70
C ALA A 438 21.30 -15.23 0.42
N GLY A 439 19.96 -15.13 0.44
CA GLY A 439 19.12 -15.33 -0.73
C GLY A 439 19.37 -14.27 -1.80
N LEU A 440 19.49 -12.99 -1.40
CA LEU A 440 19.81 -11.89 -2.33
C LEU A 440 21.21 -12.03 -2.93
N ARG A 441 22.21 -12.48 -2.14
CA ARG A 441 23.56 -12.79 -2.66
C ARG A 441 23.48 -13.87 -3.73
N ALA A 442 22.83 -15.00 -3.43
CA ALA A 442 22.72 -16.12 -4.36
C ALA A 442 21.94 -15.72 -5.63
N LEU A 443 20.89 -14.93 -5.50
CA LEU A 443 20.16 -14.37 -6.62
C LEU A 443 21.07 -13.49 -7.51
N ALA A 444 21.80 -12.55 -6.90
CA ALA A 444 22.68 -11.65 -7.64
C ALA A 444 23.79 -12.40 -8.40
N GLU A 445 24.44 -13.37 -7.74
CA GLU A 445 25.45 -14.24 -8.35
C GLU A 445 24.87 -15.03 -9.53
N ARG A 446 23.63 -15.55 -9.39
CA ARG A 446 22.99 -16.34 -10.44
C ARG A 446 22.51 -15.48 -11.61
N LEU A 447 21.95 -14.28 -11.37
CA LEU A 447 21.58 -13.33 -12.43
C LEU A 447 22.79 -12.96 -13.28
N ILE A 448 23.92 -12.65 -12.64
CA ILE A 448 25.18 -12.33 -13.34
C ILE A 448 25.69 -13.53 -14.11
N ALA A 449 25.75 -14.73 -13.50
CA ALA A 449 26.25 -15.94 -14.13
C ALA A 449 25.43 -16.38 -15.35
N ARG A 450 24.09 -16.16 -15.33
CA ARG A 450 23.19 -16.46 -16.45
C ARG A 450 23.04 -15.32 -17.45
N ASN A 451 23.73 -14.18 -17.22
CA ASN A 451 23.62 -12.96 -18.03
C ASN A 451 22.17 -12.46 -18.16
N VAL A 452 21.39 -12.55 -17.07
CA VAL A 452 20.00 -12.07 -16.99
C VAL A 452 19.99 -10.63 -16.51
N THR A 453 19.60 -9.71 -17.40
CA THR A 453 19.55 -8.27 -17.11
C THR A 453 18.16 -7.86 -16.65
N ILE A 454 18.06 -7.45 -15.39
CA ILE A 454 16.84 -6.89 -14.79
C ILE A 454 17.17 -5.63 -13.98
N THR A 455 16.14 -4.86 -13.69
CA THR A 455 16.17 -3.80 -12.67
C THR A 455 15.26 -4.22 -11.52
N TRP A 456 15.76 -4.16 -10.28
CA TRP A 456 14.96 -4.63 -9.16
C TRP A 456 15.14 -3.79 -7.90
N TRP A 457 14.13 -3.86 -7.03
CA TRP A 457 14.13 -3.30 -5.70
C TRP A 457 13.33 -4.20 -4.74
N GLY A 458 13.52 -4.01 -3.42
CA GLY A 458 12.80 -4.84 -2.46
C GLY A 458 13.03 -4.43 -1.01
N ASN A 459 12.35 -5.13 -0.10
CA ASN A 459 12.42 -4.88 1.34
C ASN A 459 13.52 -5.71 1.98
N ILE A 460 14.30 -5.07 2.86
CA ILE A 460 15.38 -5.69 3.61
C ILE A 460 15.29 -5.36 5.11
N ARG A 461 16.13 -6.02 5.90
CA ARG A 461 16.49 -5.58 7.25
C ARG A 461 17.93 -5.06 7.20
N PHE A 462 18.22 -3.92 7.82
CA PHE A 462 19.58 -3.33 7.83
C PHE A 462 20.56 -4.14 8.67
N GLU A 463 20.85 -5.36 8.24
CA GLU A 463 21.73 -6.29 8.94
C GLU A 463 23.20 -6.12 8.57
N LYS A 464 24.09 -6.38 9.54
CA LYS A 464 25.54 -6.28 9.36
C LYS A 464 26.12 -7.14 8.24
N THR A 465 25.35 -8.12 7.77
CA THR A 465 25.70 -8.99 6.64
C THR A 465 25.66 -8.27 5.29
N PHE A 466 25.00 -7.12 5.19
CA PHE A 466 25.10 -6.23 4.02
C PHE A 466 26.40 -5.43 4.12
N THR A 467 27.49 -6.11 3.77
CA THR A 467 28.83 -5.50 3.64
C THR A 467 28.92 -4.64 2.37
N PRO A 468 29.88 -3.68 2.27
CA PRO A 468 30.07 -2.92 1.02
C PRO A 468 30.18 -3.82 -0.21
N ALA A 469 30.98 -4.89 -0.15
CA ALA A 469 31.12 -5.85 -1.26
C ALA A 469 29.82 -6.54 -1.63
N LEU A 470 28.92 -6.85 -0.67
CA LEU A 470 27.60 -7.37 -0.98
C LEU A 470 26.71 -6.30 -1.63
N CYS A 471 26.72 -5.07 -1.12
CA CYS A 471 25.93 -3.98 -1.73
C CYS A 471 26.35 -3.71 -3.18
N GLU A 472 27.66 -3.71 -3.48
CA GLU A 472 28.19 -3.61 -4.84
C GLU A 472 27.76 -4.79 -5.73
N LEU A 473 27.77 -6.02 -5.21
CA LEU A 473 27.29 -7.19 -5.94
C LEU A 473 25.79 -7.06 -6.28
N LEU A 474 24.96 -6.61 -5.33
CA LEU A 474 23.54 -6.38 -5.55
C LEU A 474 23.31 -5.29 -6.59
N ALA A 475 24.04 -4.17 -6.51
CA ALA A 475 23.98 -3.10 -7.52
C ALA A 475 24.31 -3.62 -8.93
N ARG A 476 25.38 -4.40 -9.07
CA ARG A 476 25.76 -5.01 -10.36
C ARG A 476 24.71 -5.98 -10.91
N SER A 477 23.92 -6.60 -10.04
CA SER A 477 22.81 -7.49 -10.44
C SER A 477 21.53 -6.75 -10.82
N GLY A 478 21.53 -5.39 -10.77
CA GLY A 478 20.40 -4.55 -11.13
C GLY A 478 19.58 -4.04 -9.96
N CYS A 479 20.06 -4.17 -8.72
CA CYS A 479 19.42 -3.53 -7.55
C CYS A 479 19.55 -2.01 -7.66
N VAL A 480 18.42 -1.30 -7.69
CA VAL A 480 18.40 0.17 -7.76
C VAL A 480 17.94 0.82 -6.46
N ALA A 481 17.24 0.06 -5.61
CA ALA A 481 16.75 0.57 -4.35
C ALA A 481 16.46 -0.54 -3.34
N VAL A 482 16.54 -0.18 -2.06
CA VAL A 482 16.11 -1.02 -0.94
C VAL A 482 15.27 -0.22 0.04
N SER A 483 14.27 -0.88 0.64
CA SER A 483 13.48 -0.33 1.74
C SER A 483 13.74 -1.15 2.99
N GLY A 484 13.90 -0.49 4.16
CA GLY A 484 14.13 -1.20 5.41
C GLY A 484 13.61 -0.47 6.65
N GLY A 485 13.31 -1.23 7.69
CA GLY A 485 12.82 -0.66 8.95
C GLY A 485 13.95 -0.19 9.86
N LEU A 486 14.10 1.14 10.04
CA LEU A 486 14.84 1.74 11.15
C LEU A 486 13.92 1.88 12.38
N GLU A 487 12.63 1.97 12.16
CA GLU A 487 11.56 2.12 13.16
C GLU A 487 11.77 3.40 14.00
N VAL A 488 11.82 3.27 15.31
CA VAL A 488 12.16 4.39 16.20
C VAL A 488 13.68 4.52 16.30
N ALA A 489 14.31 5.49 15.78
CA ALA A 489 15.77 5.68 15.80
C ALA A 489 16.32 5.85 17.24
N SER A 490 16.06 4.86 18.13
CA SER A 490 16.45 4.76 19.54
C SER A 490 16.89 3.34 19.85
N ASP A 491 18.16 3.12 20.25
CA ASP A 491 18.68 1.78 20.53
C ASP A 491 17.96 1.11 21.70
N ARG A 492 17.47 1.87 22.70
CA ARG A 492 16.61 1.34 23.77
C ARG A 492 15.32 0.75 23.21
N LEU A 493 14.64 1.50 22.38
CA LEU A 493 13.37 1.05 21.78
C LEU A 493 13.58 -0.07 20.76
N LEU A 494 14.64 -0.02 19.94
CA LEU A 494 15.02 -1.11 19.03
C LEU A 494 15.30 -2.42 19.79
N THR A 495 15.88 -2.33 21.00
CA THR A 495 16.07 -3.48 21.88
C THR A 495 14.74 -4.01 22.41
N LEU A 496 13.83 -3.13 22.85
CA LEU A 496 12.50 -3.50 23.32
C LEU A 496 11.64 -4.10 22.20
N MET A 497 11.78 -3.60 20.99
CA MET A 497 11.18 -4.13 19.77
C MET A 497 11.74 -5.48 19.33
N LYS A 498 12.87 -5.92 19.90
CA LYS A 498 13.66 -7.08 19.44
C LYS A 498 14.00 -6.99 17.94
N LYS A 499 14.24 -5.76 17.44
CA LYS A 499 14.54 -5.52 16.03
C LYS A 499 15.87 -6.14 15.62
N GLY A 500 16.85 -6.23 16.54
CA GLY A 500 18.16 -6.86 16.32
C GLY A 500 19.14 -6.00 15.52
N VAL A 501 18.91 -4.70 15.43
CA VAL A 501 19.80 -3.71 14.81
C VAL A 501 19.99 -2.51 15.75
N THR A 502 21.05 -1.73 15.53
CA THR A 502 21.29 -0.44 16.20
C THR A 502 21.27 0.69 15.19
N VAL A 503 21.06 1.92 15.64
CA VAL A 503 21.10 3.10 14.77
C VAL A 503 22.41 3.22 14.01
N ALA A 504 23.55 3.01 14.69
CA ALA A 504 24.88 3.02 14.07
C ALA A 504 25.06 1.93 13.02
N GLN A 505 24.48 0.74 13.23
CA GLN A 505 24.50 -0.33 12.24
C GLN A 505 23.66 0.05 11.00
N VAL A 506 22.46 0.59 11.22
CA VAL A 506 21.61 1.06 10.11
C VAL A 506 22.31 2.13 9.29
N ALA A 507 22.98 3.10 9.94
CA ALA A 507 23.75 4.13 9.25
C ALA A 507 24.84 3.53 8.33
N ARG A 508 25.64 2.58 8.85
CA ARG A 508 26.70 1.93 8.04
C ARG A 508 26.13 1.14 6.86
N VAL A 509 25.08 0.36 7.07
CA VAL A 509 24.47 -0.45 6.02
C VAL A 509 23.81 0.45 4.96
N ALA A 510 23.05 1.46 5.38
CA ALA A 510 22.45 2.42 4.47
C ALA A 510 23.51 3.16 3.65
N ARG A 511 24.61 3.58 4.28
CA ARG A 511 25.74 4.21 3.59
C ARG A 511 26.40 3.27 2.56
N ALA A 512 26.59 1.99 2.90
CA ALA A 512 27.16 1.00 1.98
C ALA A 512 26.28 0.80 0.73
N PHE A 513 24.95 0.81 0.88
CA PHE A 513 24.05 0.80 -0.28
C PHE A 513 24.15 2.08 -1.10
N THR A 514 24.15 3.24 -0.47
CA THR A 514 24.25 4.52 -1.17
C THR A 514 25.58 4.66 -1.92
N ASP A 515 26.69 4.24 -1.29
CA ASP A 515 28.02 4.23 -1.94
C ASP A 515 28.06 3.28 -3.15
N ALA A 516 27.26 2.20 -3.14
CA ALA A 516 27.10 1.31 -4.28
C ALA A 516 26.10 1.83 -5.34
N GLY A 517 25.54 3.04 -5.18
CA GLY A 517 24.57 3.65 -6.10
C GLY A 517 23.14 3.15 -5.93
N VAL A 518 22.83 2.48 -4.81
CA VAL A 518 21.49 1.95 -4.50
C VAL A 518 20.76 2.92 -3.58
N MET A 519 19.56 3.36 -3.96
CA MET A 519 18.72 4.23 -3.14
C MET A 519 18.22 3.51 -1.88
N VAL A 520 18.14 4.24 -0.77
CA VAL A 520 17.69 3.70 0.52
C VAL A 520 16.46 4.43 1.03
N HIS A 521 15.39 3.66 1.30
CA HIS A 521 14.21 4.14 2.02
C HIS A 521 14.18 3.55 3.44
N ALA A 522 13.87 4.39 4.43
CA ALA A 522 13.69 3.96 5.81
C ALA A 522 12.22 4.03 6.24
N TYR A 523 11.65 2.91 6.65
CA TYR A 523 10.40 2.92 7.43
C TYR A 523 10.72 3.39 8.85
N LEU A 524 10.01 4.43 9.28
CA LEU A 524 10.16 5.05 10.59
C LEU A 524 8.85 4.90 11.37
N MET A 525 8.97 4.75 12.69
CA MET A 525 7.85 4.58 13.59
C MET A 525 7.96 5.56 14.76
N TYR A 526 6.83 6.04 15.26
CA TYR A 526 6.72 6.82 16.50
C TYR A 526 5.50 6.35 17.30
N GLY A 527 5.50 6.64 18.59
CA GLY A 527 4.43 6.24 19.50
C GLY A 527 4.51 4.77 19.93
N PHE A 528 5.69 4.17 19.85
CA PHE A 528 5.94 2.83 20.39
C PHE A 528 5.79 2.83 21.93
N PRO A 529 5.27 1.76 22.57
CA PRO A 529 5.10 1.70 24.01
C PRO A 529 6.31 2.16 24.79
N THR A 530 6.08 3.02 25.78
CA THR A 530 7.10 3.68 26.62
C THR A 530 8.01 4.68 25.92
N GLU A 531 7.72 5.07 24.68
CA GLU A 531 8.47 6.14 24.00
C GLU A 531 8.20 7.49 24.65
N THR A 532 9.26 8.18 25.04
CA THR A 532 9.21 9.50 25.65
C THR A 532 9.30 10.62 24.61
N GLU A 533 8.80 11.83 24.97
CA GLU A 533 8.94 13.03 24.13
C GLU A 533 10.42 13.32 23.80
N GLN A 534 11.35 13.07 24.77
CA GLN A 534 12.79 13.22 24.54
C GLN A 534 13.29 12.25 23.47
N GLU A 535 12.86 10.99 23.50
CA GLU A 535 13.30 9.98 22.54
C GLU A 535 12.78 10.27 21.14
N THR A 536 11.54 10.79 20.99
CA THR A 536 11.02 11.23 19.70
C THR A 536 11.84 12.38 19.11
N ILE A 537 12.24 13.37 19.94
CA ILE A 537 13.10 14.47 19.48
C ILE A 537 14.51 13.97 19.13
N ASP A 538 15.09 13.09 19.95
CA ASP A 538 16.39 12.46 19.69
C ASP A 538 16.35 11.57 18.44
N ALA A 539 15.25 10.87 18.18
CA ALA A 539 15.04 10.08 16.98
C ALA A 539 15.01 10.96 15.73
N LEU A 540 14.28 12.09 15.79
CA LEU A 540 14.25 13.02 14.66
C LEU A 540 15.64 13.63 14.37
N GLU A 541 16.44 13.94 15.41
CA GLU A 541 17.81 14.43 15.22
C GLU A 541 18.70 13.38 14.55
N ARG A 542 18.59 12.10 14.93
CA ARG A 542 19.33 11.00 14.27
C ARG A 542 18.91 10.82 12.81
N VAL A 543 17.62 10.91 12.54
CA VAL A 543 17.09 10.84 11.17
C VAL A 543 17.58 12.03 10.33
N ARG A 544 17.60 13.26 10.89
CA ARG A 544 18.19 14.43 10.24
C ARG A 544 19.63 14.16 9.81
N GLN A 545 20.45 13.64 10.74
CA GLN A 545 21.86 13.32 10.47
C GLN A 545 22.01 12.21 9.41
N LEU A 546 21.12 11.21 9.37
CA LEU A 546 21.14 10.17 8.32
C LEU A 546 20.89 10.76 6.93
N PHE A 547 20.01 11.77 6.81
CA PHE A 547 19.82 12.50 5.56
C PHE A 547 21.03 13.41 5.25
N GLU A 548 21.53 14.15 6.23
CA GLU A 548 22.71 15.04 6.10
C GLU A 548 23.95 14.27 5.62
N GLU A 549 24.19 13.06 6.15
CA GLU A 549 25.30 12.20 5.75
C GLU A 549 24.98 11.35 4.49
N GLY A 550 23.85 11.57 3.81
CA GLY A 550 23.49 10.88 2.58
C GLY A 550 23.21 9.38 2.74
N CYS A 551 22.94 8.90 3.97
CA CYS A 551 22.57 7.50 4.19
C CYS A 551 21.16 7.15 3.70
N LEU A 552 20.27 8.14 3.63
CA LEU A 552 18.87 7.97 3.23
C LEU A 552 18.51 8.94 2.10
N GLN A 553 17.76 8.47 1.12
CA GLN A 553 17.13 9.28 0.09
C GLN A 553 15.64 9.50 0.38
N SER A 554 15.03 8.62 1.17
CA SER A 554 13.62 8.69 1.50
C SER A 554 13.34 8.06 2.86
N ALA A 555 12.31 8.56 3.55
CA ALA A 555 11.78 7.92 4.75
C ALA A 555 10.32 8.30 4.97
N PHE A 556 9.61 7.51 5.76
CA PHE A 556 8.21 7.78 6.12
C PHE A 556 7.95 7.41 7.59
N TRP A 557 7.27 8.30 8.32
CA TRP A 557 6.86 8.08 9.70
C TRP A 557 5.45 7.46 9.80
N HIS A 558 5.38 6.27 10.37
CA HIS A 558 4.12 5.63 10.77
C HIS A 558 3.89 5.78 12.28
N ARG A 559 2.64 5.96 12.69
CA ARG A 559 2.28 5.82 14.08
C ARG A 559 2.21 4.33 14.43
N PHE A 560 2.77 3.94 15.56
CA PHE A 560 2.64 2.58 16.07
C PHE A 560 1.17 2.23 16.30
N ALA A 561 0.78 1.05 15.83
CA ALA A 561 -0.48 0.39 16.15
C ALA A 561 -0.19 -0.94 16.83
N ALA A 562 -0.85 -1.20 17.96
CA ALA A 562 -0.79 -2.51 18.59
C ALA A 562 -1.71 -3.46 17.82
N THR A 563 -1.16 -4.51 17.21
CA THR A 563 -1.96 -5.48 16.44
C THR A 563 -2.32 -6.70 17.29
N ALA A 564 -3.47 -7.30 17.03
CA ALA A 564 -4.02 -8.42 17.79
C ALA A 564 -3.11 -9.65 17.81
N HIS A 565 -2.30 -9.83 16.75
CA HIS A 565 -1.48 -11.02 16.50
C HIS A 565 0.00 -10.81 16.83
N SER A 566 0.37 -9.58 17.23
CA SER A 566 1.74 -9.25 17.65
C SER A 566 1.99 -9.66 19.11
N PRO A 567 3.25 -9.89 19.51
CA PRO A 567 3.60 -10.11 20.91
C PRO A 567 3.11 -9.00 21.86
N ILE A 568 3.07 -7.73 21.39
CA ILE A 568 2.54 -6.60 22.17
C ILE A 568 1.03 -6.75 22.36
N GLY A 569 0.28 -7.09 21.32
CA GLY A 569 -1.18 -7.29 21.42
C GLY A 569 -1.56 -8.48 22.27
N LEU A 570 -0.77 -9.56 22.21
CA LEU A 570 -1.01 -10.79 22.98
C LEU A 570 -0.63 -10.64 24.47
N ALA A 571 0.36 -9.81 24.79
CA ALA A 571 0.83 -9.62 26.17
C ALA A 571 1.09 -8.13 26.52
N PRO A 572 0.08 -7.25 26.41
CA PRO A 572 0.25 -5.80 26.48
C PRO A 572 0.86 -5.31 27.79
N LYS A 573 0.56 -5.97 28.90
CA LYS A 573 1.11 -5.64 30.23
C LYS A 573 2.63 -5.75 30.29
N VAL A 574 3.23 -6.68 29.54
CA VAL A 574 4.70 -6.86 29.47
C VAL A 574 5.37 -5.65 28.84
N TYR A 575 4.66 -4.93 27.97
CA TYR A 575 5.12 -3.74 27.28
C TYR A 575 4.65 -2.43 27.91
N GLY A 576 4.03 -2.50 29.11
CA GLY A 576 3.64 -1.32 29.87
C GLY A 576 2.38 -0.62 29.36
N ILE A 577 1.59 -1.24 28.50
CA ILE A 577 0.35 -0.67 27.96
C ILE A 577 -0.89 -1.40 28.47
N ARG A 578 -2.05 -0.73 28.36
CA ARG A 578 -3.37 -1.29 28.66
C ARG A 578 -4.24 -1.18 27.43
N LEU A 579 -4.81 -2.29 26.97
CA LEU A 579 -5.76 -2.27 25.86
C LEU A 579 -7.08 -1.64 26.32
N ARG A 580 -7.69 -0.90 25.40
CA ARG A 580 -9.06 -0.36 25.51
C ARG A 580 -9.92 -1.10 24.48
N GLU A 581 -10.46 -2.24 24.84
CA GLU A 581 -11.40 -2.91 23.95
C GLU A 581 -12.80 -2.28 24.12
N PRO A 582 -13.45 -1.85 23.03
CA PRO A 582 -14.82 -1.38 23.11
C PRO A 582 -15.71 -2.57 23.48
N ALA A 583 -16.55 -2.39 24.50
CA ALA A 583 -17.60 -3.36 24.80
C ALA A 583 -18.63 -3.31 23.65
N SER A 584 -18.67 -4.35 22.83
CA SER A 584 -19.68 -4.53 21.78
C SER A 584 -20.60 -5.68 22.13
N ALA A 585 -21.91 -5.45 22.12
CA ALA A 585 -22.92 -6.51 22.24
C ALA A 585 -23.16 -7.24 20.91
N ALA A 586 -22.66 -6.70 19.78
CA ALA A 586 -22.79 -7.29 18.45
C ALA A 586 -21.77 -8.43 18.25
N PRO A 587 -22.10 -9.44 17.44
CA PRO A 587 -21.12 -10.43 17.01
C PRO A 587 -19.93 -9.75 16.34
N ARG A 588 -18.71 -10.23 16.65
CA ARG A 588 -17.46 -9.63 16.16
C ARG A 588 -17.36 -9.76 14.64
N PHE A 589 -17.04 -8.66 13.98
CA PHE A 589 -16.71 -8.63 12.56
C PHE A 589 -15.21 -8.65 12.36
N ALA A 590 -14.50 -7.57 12.66
CA ALA A 590 -13.06 -7.44 12.45
C ALA A 590 -12.34 -7.05 13.75
N ARG A 591 -11.06 -7.45 13.84
CA ARG A 591 -10.20 -7.11 14.98
C ARG A 591 -8.74 -7.25 14.59
N ASN A 592 -8.04 -6.13 14.51
CA ASN A 592 -6.59 -6.14 14.33
C ASN A 592 -5.93 -5.01 15.13
N GLU A 593 -6.19 -3.74 14.81
CA GLU A 593 -5.64 -2.64 15.59
C GLU A 593 -6.36 -2.53 16.92
N LEU A 594 -5.58 -2.59 18.00
CA LEU A 594 -6.07 -2.55 19.36
C LEU A 594 -5.82 -1.16 19.96
N PRO A 595 -6.87 -0.40 20.26
CA PRO A 595 -6.72 0.84 21.00
C PRO A 595 -6.08 0.58 22.37
N PHE A 596 -5.09 1.39 22.73
CA PHE A 596 -4.36 1.22 24.00
C PHE A 596 -4.08 2.53 24.70
N GLU A 597 -3.78 2.44 25.99
CA GLU A 597 -3.24 3.52 26.82
C GLU A 597 -1.77 3.20 27.11
N ASP A 598 -0.92 4.21 26.91
CA ASP A 598 0.46 4.21 27.37
C ASP A 598 0.60 5.16 28.56
N PRO A 599 0.91 4.66 29.79
CA PRO A 599 1.07 5.50 30.96
C PRO A 599 2.24 6.49 30.89
N VAL A 600 3.24 6.22 30.07
CA VAL A 600 4.35 7.15 29.83
C VAL A 600 3.89 8.37 29.04
N GLY A 601 2.93 8.19 28.21
CA GLY A 601 2.10 9.14 27.45
C GLY A 601 2.74 10.46 27.06
N CYS A 602 3.02 10.62 25.77
CA CYS A 602 3.25 11.93 25.17
C CYS A 602 2.19 12.21 24.09
N ASP A 603 2.10 13.46 23.66
CA ASP A 603 1.17 13.86 22.61
C ASP A 603 1.70 13.40 21.24
N HIS A 604 1.53 12.12 20.96
CA HIS A 604 1.97 11.50 19.70
C HIS A 604 1.30 12.11 18.46
N GLU A 605 0.10 12.65 18.56
CA GLU A 605 -0.56 13.29 17.43
C GLU A 605 0.13 14.60 17.03
N ARG A 606 0.42 15.45 18.03
CA ARG A 606 1.20 16.68 17.83
C ARG A 606 2.60 16.37 17.32
N LEU A 607 3.30 15.41 17.93
CA LEU A 607 4.65 15.00 17.52
C LEU A 607 4.64 14.44 16.10
N GLY A 608 3.68 13.58 15.75
CA GLY A 608 3.57 12.98 14.42
C GLY A 608 3.41 14.02 13.29
N ARG A 609 2.70 15.13 13.53
CA ARG A 609 2.62 16.21 12.54
C ARG A 609 3.99 16.84 12.26
N GLY A 610 4.76 17.14 13.32
CA GLY A 610 6.10 17.69 13.20
C GLY A 610 7.09 16.72 12.55
N LEU A 611 7.04 15.44 12.92
CA LEU A 611 7.87 14.38 12.34
C LEU A 611 7.65 14.25 10.82
N ARG A 612 6.38 14.19 10.38
CA ARG A 612 6.05 14.10 8.94
C ARG A 612 6.50 15.33 8.17
N LYS A 613 6.27 16.53 8.73
CA LYS A 613 6.74 17.78 8.12
C LYS A 613 8.26 17.80 8.01
N ALA A 614 9.00 17.40 9.05
CA ALA A 614 10.44 17.38 9.06
C ALA A 614 11.00 16.43 7.99
N VAL A 615 10.55 15.17 7.98
CA VAL A 615 11.03 14.16 7.03
C VAL A 615 10.72 14.55 5.57
N TYR A 616 9.53 15.10 5.31
CA TYR A 616 9.21 15.63 3.98
C TYR A 616 10.25 16.65 3.52
N ASN A 617 10.61 17.61 4.38
CA ASN A 617 11.62 18.63 4.06
C ASN A 617 13.03 18.04 3.96
N PHE A 618 13.41 17.10 4.84
CA PHE A 618 14.71 16.43 4.77
C PHE A 618 14.92 15.67 3.46
N MET A 619 13.90 15.02 2.94
CA MET A 619 13.93 14.37 1.61
C MET A 619 14.23 15.36 0.48
N HIS A 620 13.96 16.66 0.70
CA HIS A 620 14.23 17.75 -0.25
C HIS A 620 15.49 18.54 0.11
N GLY A 621 16.30 18.08 1.06
CA GLY A 621 17.50 18.77 1.51
C GLY A 621 17.24 20.03 2.32
N ILE A 622 15.97 20.27 2.75
CA ILE A 622 15.55 21.52 3.42
C ILE A 622 15.64 21.35 4.93
N GLY A 623 16.31 22.31 5.61
CA GLY A 623 16.39 22.42 7.07
C GLY A 623 17.24 21.33 7.72
N LEU A 624 18.21 20.77 7.00
CA LEU A 624 19.19 19.83 7.56
C LEU A 624 20.14 20.47 8.57
N ASP A 625 20.31 21.80 8.53
CA ASP A 625 21.07 22.61 9.47
C ASP A 625 20.25 23.16 10.64
N ALA A 626 18.91 23.10 10.54
CA ALA A 626 17.99 23.66 11.51
C ALA A 626 17.88 22.83 12.81
N ASP A 627 17.48 23.48 13.90
CA ASP A 627 17.08 22.79 15.13
C ASP A 627 15.79 22.01 14.87
N VAL A 628 15.85 20.68 15.08
CA VAL A 628 14.71 19.79 14.81
C VAL A 628 13.42 20.18 15.54
N ARG A 629 13.52 20.95 16.63
CA ARG A 629 12.35 21.45 17.37
C ARG A 629 11.53 22.46 16.56
N SER A 630 12.12 23.12 15.57
CA SER A 630 11.44 24.11 14.72
C SER A 630 10.28 23.48 13.92
N TRP A 631 10.37 22.21 13.61
CA TRP A 631 9.33 21.50 12.86
C TRP A 631 8.02 21.26 13.62
N PHE A 632 8.06 21.39 14.96
CA PHE A 632 6.90 21.25 15.84
C PHE A 632 6.24 22.58 16.20
N ALA A 633 6.73 23.70 15.64
CA ALA A 633 6.11 25.00 15.85
C ALA A 633 4.77 25.07 15.12
N GLU A 634 3.67 25.06 15.86
CA GLU A 634 2.35 25.44 15.35
C GLU A 634 2.26 26.96 15.28
N GLY A 635 1.43 27.50 14.33
CA GLY A 635 1.16 28.93 14.19
C GLY A 635 0.80 29.62 15.52
N ALA A 636 0.61 30.94 15.51
CA ALA A 636 0.45 31.77 16.70
C ALA A 636 -0.46 31.12 17.78
N PRO A 637 -0.01 31.01 19.04
CA PRO A 637 -0.77 30.35 20.09
C PRO A 637 -2.12 31.05 20.28
N ARG A 638 -3.18 30.28 20.50
CA ARG A 638 -4.45 30.83 21.01
C ARG A 638 -4.15 31.62 22.28
N LYS A 639 -4.69 32.84 22.40
CA LYS A 639 -4.49 33.72 23.56
C LYS A 639 -4.72 32.91 24.85
N GLY A 640 -3.71 32.81 25.70
CA GLY A 640 -3.77 32.19 27.05
C GLY A 640 -3.19 30.78 27.18
N ALA A 641 -2.71 30.12 26.12
CA ALA A 641 -2.08 28.80 26.24
C ALA A 641 -0.54 28.96 26.39
N ALA A 642 0.02 28.51 27.50
CA ALA A 642 1.47 28.42 27.67
C ALA A 642 2.06 27.42 26.66
N ARG A 643 3.00 27.86 25.85
CA ARG A 643 3.76 26.96 24.95
C ARG A 643 4.60 26.00 25.82
N ARG A 644 4.23 24.74 25.90
CA ARG A 644 5.13 23.72 26.45
C ARG A 644 6.33 23.59 25.54
N ARG A 645 7.51 23.98 26.03
CA ARG A 645 8.77 23.94 25.28
C ARG A 645 9.21 22.49 25.13
N LEU A 646 9.48 22.04 23.90
CA LEU A 646 10.05 20.72 23.64
C LEU A 646 11.48 20.63 24.19
N PRO A 647 11.90 19.44 24.68
CA PRO A 647 13.26 19.24 25.15
C PRO A 647 14.26 19.42 24.00
N ALA A 648 15.46 19.88 24.32
CA ALA A 648 16.55 19.92 23.35
C ALA A 648 17.01 18.50 23.01
N PRO A 649 17.46 18.23 21.78
CA PRO A 649 18.11 16.97 21.46
C PRO A 649 19.29 16.70 22.40
N LYS A 650 19.40 15.47 22.91
CA LYS A 650 20.55 15.00 23.68
C LYS A 650 21.57 14.25 22.83
N VAL A 651 21.28 14.09 21.55
CA VAL A 651 22.13 13.42 20.57
C VAL A 651 23.25 14.37 20.13
N PRO A 652 24.53 13.95 20.14
CA PRO A 652 25.60 14.72 19.52
C PRO A 652 25.31 15.02 18.04
N ARG A 653 25.63 16.23 17.58
CA ARG A 653 25.35 16.66 16.19
C ARG A 653 26.13 15.89 15.13
N ASP A 654 27.18 15.18 15.52
CA ASP A 654 28.08 14.40 14.67
C ASP A 654 28.00 12.88 14.95
N LEU A 655 26.94 12.42 15.63
CA LEU A 655 26.80 11.02 16.03
C LEU A 655 26.90 10.06 14.83
N ILE A 656 26.16 10.32 13.77
CA ILE A 656 26.15 9.45 12.58
C ILE A 656 27.48 9.54 11.84
N ARG A 657 28.02 10.73 11.64
CA ARG A 657 29.36 10.93 11.05
C ARG A 657 30.43 10.16 11.81
N THR A 658 30.42 10.23 13.14
CA THR A 658 31.34 9.48 14.00
C THR A 658 31.13 7.96 13.88
N ALA A 659 29.88 7.49 13.75
CA ALA A 659 29.58 6.07 13.56
C ALA A 659 30.06 5.55 12.20
N LEU A 660 30.06 6.38 11.17
CA LEU A 660 30.56 6.05 9.83
C LEU A 660 32.09 6.06 9.76
N SER A 661 32.77 6.99 10.45
CA SER A 661 34.25 7.06 10.45
C SER A 661 34.94 5.93 11.20
N ARG A 662 34.23 5.21 12.08
CA ARG A 662 34.75 4.06 12.85
C ARG A 662 34.51 2.71 12.15
N ALA A 663 33.97 2.73 10.94
CA ALA A 663 33.72 1.55 10.12
C ALA A 663 34.86 1.36 9.12
#